data_48966437b06f640c8fa0577ecda7f58f
#
_entry.id   48966437b06f640c8fa0577ecda7f58f
#
_cell.length_a   1.000
_cell.length_b   1.000
_cell.length_c   1.000
_cell.angle_alpha   90.00
_cell.angle_beta   90.00
_cell.angle_gamma   90.00
#
_symmetry.space_group_name_H-M   'P 1'
#
loop_
_entity.id
_entity.type
_entity.pdbx_description
1 polymer ?
#
loop_
_entity_poly.entity_id
_entity_poly.type
_entity_poly.pdbx_seq_one_letter_code
_entity_poly.pdbx_strand_id
1 'polypeptide(L)'
;MRHGVSVHKRTPRTQLSAFLLQRPRDHEAMLGFLLSRHSMRSASDTPPSTSAVPVPPRLRLKTWQSVLLAVMGMLVVLLVIFDWNWLRRPLERYVSDKTQRAFRVADLDVDLGLTPTIKLKGIYFANAPWSKSTDPMATIGALEFSVSLRDLWQGKVLVPRAALSHADLVFEKSPEQRNNWVLQEPTQSAEPSKFRIGSISVDQGRLRYTDHAAPFNVDIAVSTFDPAAASQSKDADASPENDRYTTRYVFKGKYHGAGFSGDALTGNVLSFMESDVLFPIKGALNAGTTRLNVEGTVADVAAITAIDVKLRIAGQTLASLYPFLLLPLPATPPYDFRGHLVLKGNRYAIDDLSGKIGSTDVSGSGAYVAQEPRPLLTAKLKSKQLNIADLGPIIGIETKDSLRAVNTPPTQAETNTRAQAQAKERQTGGDKILPIGTTAAKGDGILPSGKFEGGRLKAIDAEVDYAAADLKAPSGLPVESMKFSFKLNDAVAQLTPLEFGFAGGRIVSDIAIDARDEKNLRSRLNVDFRNIKIAQLFPDKPDIAKGVGEIGAQVRLQGAGNSIADAAGSASGSVTAAVANGRISNIIDAAAGLNGGKLLTLFVGGDKDIQLNCGALYFDVKDGIGQSQLFVLDTEQTRVDGAGSFNLKDEQFAFTVEPKPKKPGILSLRTPVYLHGSFRHPDFSLDKGRLLLRAGGAVALAFVNPLAAILPLIETGPGANTDCARVLAPVQGAQQQARTTNKALPKAATASVQNKQGGAKP
;
A
#
# COMPACT_ATOMS: atom_id res chain seq x y z
N MET A 1 26.77 -44.54 -21.43
CA MET A 1 28.22 -44.21 -21.46
C MET A 1 28.41 -43.22 -20.32
N ARG A 2 28.77 -43.63 -19.08
CA ARG A 2 30.14 -43.84 -18.57
C ARG A 2 31.00 -42.60 -18.82
N HIS A 3 31.36 -41.79 -17.87
CA HIS A 3 32.35 -41.76 -16.79
C HIS A 3 32.16 -40.38 -16.09
N GLY A 4 32.15 -40.10 -14.82
CA GLY A 4 32.81 -40.70 -13.66
C GLY A 4 34.21 -40.13 -13.41
N VAL A 5 34.44 -39.34 -12.33
CA VAL A 5 35.65 -39.09 -11.52
C VAL A 5 35.33 -37.83 -10.67
N SER A 6 35.14 -37.80 -9.42
CA SER A 6 35.73 -38.15 -8.12
C SER A 6 37.10 -37.48 -7.82
N VAL A 7 37.20 -37.09 -6.50
CA VAL A 7 38.42 -36.90 -5.66
C VAL A 7 38.97 -35.45 -5.61
N HIS A 8 39.21 -34.74 -4.51
CA HIS A 8 39.70 -35.03 -3.18
C HIS A 8 39.65 -33.73 -2.31
N LYS A 9 39.22 -33.82 -1.08
CA LYS A 9 39.82 -33.51 0.18
C LYS A 9 41.18 -32.78 0.21
N ARG A 10 41.25 -31.68 0.97
CA ARG A 10 42.34 -31.45 1.98
C ARG A 10 42.03 -30.27 2.89
N THR A 11 41.88 -30.58 4.17
CA THR A 11 42.26 -29.73 5.31
C THR A 11 43.77 -29.66 5.45
N PRO A 12 44.31 -28.67 6.13
CA PRO A 12 45.20 -29.01 7.23
C PRO A 12 44.88 -28.30 8.56
N ARG A 13 45.08 -29.12 9.59
CA ARG A 13 45.40 -28.78 10.99
C ARG A 13 46.79 -28.17 11.11
N THR A 14 46.99 -27.38 12.16
CA THR A 14 48.09 -27.44 13.15
C THR A 14 47.92 -26.25 14.11
N GLN A 15 47.69 -26.50 15.40
CA GLN A 15 48.53 -26.80 16.57
C GLN A 15 48.99 -25.47 17.22
N LEU A 16 48.67 -25.31 18.41
CA LEU A 16 49.15 -25.69 19.76
C LEU A 16 49.84 -24.52 20.48
N SER A 17 49.42 -24.24 21.68
CA SER A 17 50.12 -24.15 22.99
C SER A 17 49.20 -23.39 23.95
N ALA A 18 48.58 -23.86 24.97
CA ALA A 18 48.89 -24.62 26.17
C ALA A 18 49.81 -23.89 27.16
N PHE A 19 49.23 -23.43 28.26
CA PHE A 19 49.80 -23.35 29.61
C PHE A 19 48.60 -23.05 30.53
N LEU A 20 48.07 -24.01 31.28
CA LEU A 20 48.41 -24.58 32.56
C LEU A 20 48.61 -23.51 33.64
N LEU A 21 47.93 -23.48 34.70
CA LEU A 21 47.56 -24.24 35.89
C LEU A 21 46.96 -23.20 36.87
N GLN A 22 46.07 -23.30 37.81
CA GLN A 22 45.76 -24.42 38.69
C GLN A 22 44.54 -24.02 39.54
N ARG A 23 43.55 -24.89 39.68
CA ARG A 23 42.65 -24.92 40.83
C ARG A 23 43.37 -25.66 42.00
N PRO A 24 42.95 -25.55 43.24
CA PRO A 24 42.04 -26.50 43.84
C PRO A 24 40.96 -25.85 44.73
N ARG A 25 39.78 -26.24 44.75
CA ARG A 25 39.03 -27.37 45.37
C ARG A 25 39.21 -27.57 46.88
N ASP A 26 38.04 -27.39 47.52
CA ASP A 26 37.35 -28.29 48.47
C ASP A 26 37.91 -28.33 49.90
N HIS A 27 37.09 -28.13 50.93
CA HIS A 27 36.31 -29.14 51.58
C HIS A 27 35.53 -28.60 52.77
N GLU A 28 34.31 -29.00 52.77
CA GLU A 28 33.40 -29.23 53.88
C GLU A 28 33.98 -29.98 55.07
N ALA A 29 33.29 -29.78 56.16
CA ALA A 29 32.74 -30.80 57.04
C ALA A 29 33.29 -30.87 58.47
N MET A 30 32.33 -30.75 59.33
CA MET A 30 31.89 -31.68 60.38
C MET A 30 32.68 -31.73 61.72
N LEU A 31 31.93 -31.34 62.75
CA LEU A 31 31.57 -32.14 63.97
C LEU A 31 32.55 -33.12 64.54
N GLY A 32 32.72 -33.03 65.83
CA GLY A 32 32.88 -34.17 66.65
C GLY A 32 33.84 -33.96 67.81
N PHE A 33 33.34 -33.66 68.95
CA PHE A 33 33.24 -34.54 70.09
C PHE A 33 34.56 -35.26 70.55
N LEU A 34 34.71 -35.26 71.86
CA LEU A 34 35.38 -36.14 72.79
C LEU A 34 36.70 -35.57 73.42
N LEU A 35 36.60 -35.13 74.71
CA LEU A 35 36.92 -35.95 75.91
C LEU A 35 38.24 -36.76 75.85
N SER A 36 39.18 -36.34 76.69
CA SER A 36 39.90 -37.18 77.62
C SER A 36 40.98 -36.39 78.35
N ARG A 37 40.86 -36.16 79.61
CA ARG A 37 41.38 -36.86 80.79
C ARG A 37 42.91 -36.99 80.91
N HIS A 38 43.28 -36.67 82.14
CA HIS A 38 44.44 -37.04 82.95
C HIS A 38 45.54 -36.08 82.95
N SER A 39 46.23 -35.69 84.09
CA SER A 39 46.23 -36.33 85.44
C SER A 39 47.00 -35.36 86.36
N MET A 40 46.56 -35.25 87.59
CA MET A 40 47.17 -35.20 88.88
C MET A 40 48.65 -34.74 89.03
N ARG A 41 48.88 -33.82 89.90
CA ARG A 41 49.50 -33.89 91.21
C ARG A 41 49.76 -32.45 91.71
N SER A 42 49.34 -32.13 92.82
CA SER A 42 49.51 -32.40 94.25
C SER A 42 50.13 -31.22 94.98
N ALA A 43 49.29 -30.76 95.88
CA ALA A 43 49.51 -30.22 97.22
C ALA A 43 50.56 -29.15 97.56
N SER A 44 50.11 -28.08 98.18
CA SER A 44 50.33 -27.81 99.59
C SER A 44 49.66 -26.47 100.01
N ASP A 45 48.86 -26.64 101.07
CA ASP A 45 48.43 -25.71 102.12
C ASP A 45 49.00 -24.26 102.15
N THR A 46 48.16 -23.29 102.33
CA THR A 46 47.73 -22.61 103.60
C THR A 46 47.06 -21.25 103.31
N PRO A 47 46.45 -20.52 104.23
CA PRO A 47 45.00 -20.29 104.32
C PRO A 47 44.58 -18.81 103.92
N PRO A 48 43.36 -18.42 104.20
CA PRO A 48 42.67 -17.49 103.29
C PRO A 48 42.93 -16.03 103.64
N SER A 49 43.15 -15.25 102.65
CA SER A 49 43.00 -13.80 102.71
C SER A 49 41.77 -13.42 101.90
N THR A 50 40.81 -12.88 102.59
CA THR A 50 39.65 -12.18 102.12
C THR A 50 40.01 -11.14 101.03
N SER A 51 39.79 -11.46 99.77
CA SER A 51 39.90 -10.49 98.68
C SER A 51 38.50 -10.07 98.31
N ALA A 52 38.29 -8.81 98.40
CA ALA A 52 37.08 -8.07 98.01
C ALA A 52 36.75 -8.35 96.53
N VAL A 53 35.50 -8.62 96.28
CA VAL A 53 34.92 -8.68 94.93
C VAL A 53 35.14 -7.30 94.29
N PRO A 54 35.81 -7.22 93.11
CA PRO A 54 35.86 -5.93 92.41
C PRO A 54 34.51 -5.58 91.87
N VAL A 55 33.91 -4.53 92.37
CA VAL A 55 32.71 -3.87 91.82
C VAL A 55 33.12 -3.37 90.45
N PRO A 56 32.37 -3.72 89.38
CA PRO A 56 32.64 -3.25 88.01
C PRO A 56 32.57 -1.73 88.00
N PRO A 57 33.47 -1.06 87.25
CA PRO A 57 33.52 0.38 87.20
C PRO A 57 32.20 0.88 86.67
N ARG A 58 31.45 1.63 87.46
CA ARG A 58 30.29 2.37 87.01
C ARG A 58 30.79 3.38 85.96
N LEU A 59 30.54 3.09 84.67
CA LEU A 59 30.69 4.02 83.55
C LEU A 59 29.89 5.27 83.90
N ARG A 60 30.57 6.30 84.43
CA ARG A 60 30.00 7.65 84.54
C ARG A 60 29.95 8.24 83.12
N LEU A 61 28.88 7.96 82.41
CA LEU A 61 28.55 8.68 81.19
C LEU A 61 28.49 10.18 81.52
N LYS A 62 29.21 10.98 80.73
CA LYS A 62 29.03 12.45 80.82
C LYS A 62 27.58 12.76 80.56
N THR A 63 27.01 13.72 81.26
CA THR A 63 25.59 14.11 81.18
C THR A 63 25.06 14.24 79.72
N TRP A 64 25.89 14.71 78.78
CA TRP A 64 25.53 14.78 77.38
C TRP A 64 25.45 13.42 76.71
N GLN A 65 26.22 12.40 77.11
CA GLN A 65 26.17 11.02 76.60
C GLN A 65 24.92 10.29 77.08
N SER A 66 24.51 10.51 78.34
CA SER A 66 23.25 9.94 78.86
C SER A 66 22.01 10.57 78.19
N VAL A 67 22.06 11.88 77.89
CA VAL A 67 21.02 12.56 77.10
C VAL A 67 21.00 12.04 75.67
N LEU A 68 22.14 11.83 75.07
CA LEU A 68 22.24 11.29 73.69
C LEU A 68 21.72 9.84 73.61
N LEU A 69 22.04 8.98 74.62
CA LEU A 69 21.52 7.61 74.74
C LEU A 69 19.99 7.64 75.01
N ALA A 70 19.49 8.55 75.85
CA ALA A 70 18.08 8.68 76.13
C ALA A 70 17.30 9.15 74.85
N VAL A 71 17.88 10.12 74.12
CA VAL A 71 17.30 10.59 72.85
C VAL A 71 17.35 9.48 71.79
N MET A 72 18.44 8.71 71.68
CA MET A 72 18.56 7.59 70.80
C MET A 72 17.59 6.44 71.17
N GLY A 73 17.46 6.14 72.49
CA GLY A 73 16.46 5.19 72.98
C GLY A 73 15.03 5.63 72.70
N MET A 74 14.73 6.92 72.89
CA MET A 74 13.43 7.50 72.56
C MET A 74 13.16 7.44 71.05
N LEU A 75 14.18 7.69 70.23
CA LEU A 75 14.08 7.62 68.78
C LEU A 75 13.85 6.17 68.28
N VAL A 76 14.50 5.17 68.92
CA VAL A 76 14.29 3.75 68.65
C VAL A 76 12.87 3.33 69.07
N VAL A 77 12.40 3.77 70.25
CA VAL A 77 11.00 3.51 70.70
C VAL A 77 9.99 4.20 69.78
N LEU A 78 10.29 5.42 69.32
CA LEU A 78 9.45 6.13 68.35
C LEU A 78 9.40 5.35 67.00
N LEU A 79 10.54 4.84 66.54
CA LEU A 79 10.61 4.05 65.30
C LEU A 79 9.86 2.71 65.40
N VAL A 80 9.82 2.08 66.58
CA VAL A 80 9.13 0.80 66.80
C VAL A 80 7.60 0.98 66.93
N ILE A 81 7.17 2.11 67.53
CA ILE A 81 5.74 2.41 67.75
C ILE A 81 5.12 3.20 66.59
N PHE A 82 5.97 3.75 65.71
CA PHE A 82 5.55 4.62 64.62
C PHE A 82 4.81 3.83 63.56
N ASP A 83 3.50 4.12 63.43
CA ASP A 83 2.68 3.58 62.34
C ASP A 83 2.72 4.56 61.16
N TRP A 84 3.27 4.06 60.02
CA TRP A 84 3.39 4.82 58.78
C TRP A 84 2.04 5.32 58.26
N ASN A 85 0.95 4.66 58.57
CA ASN A 85 -0.42 5.11 58.25
C ASN A 85 -0.79 6.47 58.83
N TRP A 86 -0.07 6.97 59.86
CA TRP A 86 -0.27 8.33 60.35
C TRP A 86 0.09 9.39 59.32
N LEU A 87 1.03 9.08 58.41
CA LEU A 87 1.42 9.99 57.33
C LEU A 87 0.46 9.96 56.13
N ARG A 88 -0.46 8.99 56.07
CA ARG A 88 -1.43 8.84 54.98
C ARG A 88 -2.26 10.10 54.77
N ARG A 89 -2.93 10.60 55.83
CA ARG A 89 -3.78 11.80 55.77
C ARG A 89 -3.02 13.07 55.36
N PRO A 90 -1.87 13.39 55.94
CA PRO A 90 -1.01 14.47 55.44
C PRO A 90 -0.63 14.34 53.96
N LEU A 91 -0.29 13.14 53.51
CA LEU A 91 0.03 12.85 52.11
C LEU A 91 -1.18 13.07 51.19
N GLU A 92 -2.36 12.56 51.58
CA GLU A 92 -3.60 12.73 50.83
C GLU A 92 -3.95 14.22 50.67
N ARG A 93 -3.85 15.02 51.74
CA ARG A 93 -4.08 16.46 51.68
C ARG A 93 -3.07 17.17 50.81
N TYR A 94 -1.79 16.89 50.98
CA TYR A 94 -0.72 17.53 50.23
C TYR A 94 -0.88 17.29 48.71
N VAL A 95 -1.13 16.02 48.29
CA VAL A 95 -1.35 15.68 46.89
C VAL A 95 -2.64 16.32 46.38
N SER A 96 -3.73 16.24 47.13
CA SER A 96 -5.02 16.82 46.73
C SER A 96 -4.95 18.34 46.58
N ASP A 97 -4.29 19.04 47.49
CA ASP A 97 -4.11 20.49 47.43
C ASP A 97 -3.22 20.93 46.27
N LYS A 98 -2.17 20.17 46.01
CA LYS A 98 -1.24 20.44 44.88
C LYS A 98 -1.86 20.17 43.50
N THR A 99 -2.67 19.12 43.39
CA THR A 99 -3.25 18.68 42.10
C THR A 99 -4.67 19.18 41.87
N GLN A 100 -5.31 19.79 42.92
CA GLN A 100 -6.72 20.20 42.93
C GLN A 100 -7.67 19.04 42.59
N ARG A 101 -7.28 17.81 42.95
CA ARG A 101 -8.03 16.57 42.69
C ARG A 101 -7.99 15.68 43.91
N ALA A 102 -9.08 14.97 44.18
CA ALA A 102 -9.13 14.06 45.30
C ALA A 102 -8.14 12.91 45.11
N PHE A 103 -7.20 12.81 46.03
CA PHE A 103 -6.25 11.71 46.14
C PHE A 103 -6.51 10.96 47.46
N ARG A 104 -6.61 9.65 47.40
CA ARG A 104 -6.85 8.78 48.55
C ARG A 104 -5.97 7.56 48.48
N VAL A 105 -5.52 7.08 49.64
CA VAL A 105 -4.74 5.85 49.81
C VAL A 105 -5.36 5.07 50.92
N ALA A 106 -5.60 3.78 50.77
CA ALA A 106 -6.18 2.94 51.83
C ALA A 106 -5.14 2.56 52.89
N ASP A 107 -3.90 2.28 52.48
CA ASP A 107 -2.85 1.82 53.39
C ASP A 107 -1.48 2.34 52.91
N LEU A 108 -0.63 2.80 53.83
CA LEU A 108 0.71 3.29 53.61
C LEU A 108 1.66 2.57 54.57
N ASP A 109 2.62 1.85 54.01
CA ASP A 109 3.67 1.15 54.74
C ASP A 109 5.06 1.50 54.18
N VAL A 110 6.10 1.45 55.01
CA VAL A 110 7.46 1.73 54.61
C VAL A 110 8.40 0.73 55.25
N ASP A 111 9.00 -0.10 54.42
CA ASP A 111 10.10 -1.00 54.84
C ASP A 111 11.42 -0.21 54.89
N LEU A 112 11.93 -0.02 56.11
CA LEU A 112 13.19 0.68 56.33
C LEU A 112 14.39 -0.17 55.96
N GLY A 113 15.36 0.42 55.25
CA GLY A 113 16.61 -0.21 54.84
C GLY A 113 17.54 0.80 54.19
N LEU A 114 18.68 0.32 53.61
CA LEU A 114 19.57 1.20 52.81
C LEU A 114 18.87 1.75 51.55
N THR A 115 17.87 1.04 51.05
CA THR A 115 16.93 1.47 50.01
C THR A 115 15.52 1.26 50.56
N PRO A 116 14.96 2.21 51.30
CA PRO A 116 13.60 2.06 51.85
C PRO A 116 12.59 1.81 50.71
N THR A 117 11.64 0.90 50.97
CA THR A 117 10.56 0.58 50.04
C THR A 117 9.25 1.11 50.60
N ILE A 118 8.58 1.96 49.82
CA ILE A 118 7.29 2.55 50.16
C ILE A 118 6.23 1.70 49.44
N LYS A 119 5.23 1.27 50.22
CA LYS A 119 4.10 0.46 49.77
C LYS A 119 2.80 1.23 50.00
N LEU A 120 2.08 1.48 48.92
CA LEU A 120 0.78 2.14 48.93
C LEU A 120 -0.25 1.15 48.43
N LYS A 121 -1.37 0.99 49.14
CA LYS A 121 -2.48 0.12 48.70
C LYS A 121 -3.77 0.93 48.55
N GLY A 122 -4.59 0.52 47.58
CA GLY A 122 -5.90 1.12 47.32
C GLY A 122 -5.80 2.59 46.96
N ILE A 123 -4.96 2.93 46.02
CA ILE A 123 -4.79 4.30 45.52
C ILE A 123 -5.98 4.67 44.65
N TYR A 124 -6.57 5.82 44.94
CA TYR A 124 -7.61 6.45 44.14
C TYR A 124 -7.18 7.87 43.78
N PHE A 125 -7.25 8.22 42.51
CA PHE A 125 -6.96 9.56 42.02
C PHE A 125 -8.09 10.05 41.12
N ALA A 126 -8.78 11.12 41.53
CA ALA A 126 -9.92 11.66 40.80
C ALA A 126 -9.52 12.22 39.43
N ASN A 127 -10.43 12.16 38.48
CA ASN A 127 -10.24 12.71 37.15
C ASN A 127 -10.23 14.27 37.17
N ALA A 128 -9.83 14.85 36.02
CA ALA A 128 -9.86 16.31 35.87
C ALA A 128 -11.31 16.84 35.90
N PRO A 129 -11.57 18.03 36.45
CA PRO A 129 -12.92 18.59 36.52
C PRO A 129 -13.62 18.77 35.18
N TRP A 130 -12.82 18.90 34.09
CA TRP A 130 -13.33 19.02 32.73
C TRP A 130 -13.58 17.68 32.03
N SER A 131 -13.11 16.57 32.62
CA SER A 131 -13.30 15.22 32.03
C SER A 131 -14.80 14.90 31.98
N LYS A 132 -15.19 14.25 30.89
CA LYS A 132 -16.55 13.73 30.70
C LYS A 132 -16.72 12.31 31.24
N SER A 133 -15.61 11.64 31.61
CA SER A 133 -15.65 10.32 32.21
C SER A 133 -16.09 10.40 33.68
N THR A 134 -16.94 9.48 34.08
CA THR A 134 -17.31 9.27 35.48
C THR A 134 -16.26 8.44 36.24
N ASP A 135 -15.32 7.81 35.51
CA ASP A 135 -14.28 7.00 36.11
C ASP A 135 -13.16 7.88 36.68
N PRO A 136 -12.51 7.46 37.77
CA PRO A 136 -11.33 8.14 38.27
C PRO A 136 -10.18 8.07 37.24
N MET A 137 -9.27 9.06 37.28
CA MET A 137 -8.11 9.06 36.41
C MET A 137 -7.19 7.83 36.65
N ALA A 138 -7.06 7.44 37.93
CA ALA A 138 -6.30 6.26 38.30
C ALA A 138 -6.89 5.53 39.52
N THR A 139 -6.98 4.22 39.44
CA THR A 139 -7.14 3.32 40.58
C THR A 139 -6.00 2.29 40.52
N ILE A 140 -5.27 2.13 41.64
CA ILE A 140 -4.13 1.19 41.69
C ILE A 140 -4.30 0.35 42.96
N GLY A 141 -4.37 -0.96 42.80
CA GLY A 141 -4.51 -1.91 43.90
C GLY A 141 -3.31 -1.84 44.85
N ALA A 142 -2.08 -1.90 44.30
CA ALA A 142 -0.86 -1.70 45.06
C ALA A 142 0.21 -1.03 44.21
N LEU A 143 0.95 -0.14 44.82
CA LEU A 143 2.14 0.51 44.28
C LEU A 143 3.27 0.35 45.29
N GLU A 144 4.33 -0.36 44.87
CA GLU A 144 5.55 -0.48 45.65
C GLU A 144 6.69 0.23 44.91
N PHE A 145 7.43 1.07 45.62
CA PHE A 145 8.64 1.68 45.01
C PHE A 145 9.74 1.87 46.06
N SER A 146 10.96 1.64 45.63
CA SER A 146 12.14 1.85 46.46
C SER A 146 12.77 3.20 46.15
N VAL A 147 13.41 3.82 47.15
CA VAL A 147 14.09 5.11 47.01
C VAL A 147 15.55 4.95 47.43
N SER A 148 16.45 5.46 46.59
CA SER A 148 17.90 5.49 46.95
C SER A 148 18.18 6.64 47.93
N LEU A 149 18.45 6.32 49.19
CA LEU A 149 18.82 7.32 50.19
C LEU A 149 20.14 8.02 49.84
N ARG A 150 21.06 7.31 49.22
CA ARG A 150 22.35 7.88 48.80
C ARG A 150 22.17 9.00 47.77
N ASP A 151 21.28 8.78 46.79
CA ASP A 151 21.00 9.79 45.75
C ASP A 151 20.14 10.93 46.31
N LEU A 152 19.21 10.59 47.20
CA LEU A 152 18.39 11.58 47.88
C LEU A 152 19.24 12.58 48.71
N TRP A 153 20.29 12.10 49.38
CA TRP A 153 21.25 12.94 50.08
C TRP A 153 22.01 13.90 49.14
N GLN A 154 22.15 13.53 47.89
CA GLN A 154 22.75 14.38 46.85
C GLN A 154 21.73 15.29 46.14
N GLY A 155 20.49 15.34 46.66
CA GLY A 155 19.38 16.11 46.06
C GLY A 155 18.79 15.54 44.76
N LYS A 156 19.07 14.25 44.50
CA LYS A 156 18.51 13.50 43.35
C LYS A 156 17.51 12.47 43.86
N VAL A 157 16.34 12.39 43.26
CA VAL A 157 15.32 11.37 43.60
C VAL A 157 15.48 10.21 42.61
N LEU A 158 16.14 9.16 43.01
CA LEU A 158 16.27 7.92 42.25
C LEU A 158 15.34 6.87 42.85
N VAL A 159 14.44 6.33 42.02
CA VAL A 159 13.55 5.20 42.32
C VAL A 159 14.07 3.98 41.55
N PRO A 160 14.90 3.13 42.16
CA PRO A 160 15.51 1.98 41.45
C PRO A 160 14.48 0.99 40.89
N ARG A 161 13.37 0.80 41.59
CA ARG A 161 12.29 -0.12 41.20
C ARG A 161 10.94 0.45 41.59
N ALA A 162 9.94 0.33 40.70
CA ALA A 162 8.54 0.54 40.99
C ALA A 162 7.73 -0.66 40.48
N ALA A 163 6.79 -1.15 41.27
CA ALA A 163 5.89 -2.24 40.92
C ALA A 163 4.45 -1.80 41.12
N LEU A 164 3.63 -1.93 40.09
CA LEU A 164 2.19 -1.62 40.09
C LEU A 164 1.41 -2.92 39.94
N SER A 165 0.42 -3.10 40.80
CA SER A 165 -0.50 -4.23 40.69
C SER A 165 -1.94 -3.73 40.59
N HIS A 166 -2.73 -4.32 39.69
CA HIS A 166 -4.13 -3.96 39.45
C HIS A 166 -4.34 -2.47 39.19
N ALA A 167 -3.50 -1.91 38.29
CA ALA A 167 -3.60 -0.51 37.89
C ALA A 167 -4.67 -0.33 36.79
N ASP A 168 -5.66 0.52 37.02
CA ASP A 168 -6.64 0.97 35.98
C ASP A 168 -6.49 2.48 35.81
N LEU A 169 -6.01 2.89 34.63
CA LEU A 169 -5.69 4.27 34.30
C LEU A 169 -6.61 4.76 33.18
N VAL A 170 -7.18 5.94 33.34
CA VAL A 170 -8.07 6.59 32.36
C VAL A 170 -7.45 7.91 31.95
N PHE A 171 -6.91 7.93 30.73
CA PHE A 171 -6.30 9.11 30.14
C PHE A 171 -7.21 9.73 29.11
N GLU A 172 -7.40 11.03 29.17
CA GLU A 172 -8.24 11.79 28.26
C GLU A 172 -7.54 13.04 27.77
N LYS A 173 -7.72 13.32 26.47
CA LYS A 173 -7.33 14.57 25.84
C LYS A 173 -8.57 15.30 25.35
N SER A 174 -8.76 16.55 25.82
CA SER A 174 -9.92 17.37 25.45
C SER A 174 -9.80 17.92 24.01
N PRO A 175 -10.90 18.41 23.41
CA PRO A 175 -10.84 19.11 22.12
C PRO A 175 -9.90 20.32 22.13
N GLU A 176 -9.74 20.99 23.29
CA GLU A 176 -8.86 22.13 23.51
C GLU A 176 -7.41 21.70 23.79
N GLN A 177 -7.03 20.45 23.49
CA GLN A 177 -5.69 19.87 23.67
C GLN A 177 -5.23 19.75 25.14
N ARG A 178 -6.14 19.86 26.12
CA ARG A 178 -5.80 19.65 27.54
C ARG A 178 -5.75 18.15 27.84
N ASN A 179 -4.74 17.73 28.58
CA ASN A 179 -4.53 16.34 28.97
C ASN A 179 -4.89 16.18 30.46
N ASN A 180 -5.68 15.15 30.81
CA ASN A 180 -6.07 14.93 32.20
C ASN A 180 -4.90 14.44 33.11
N TRP A 181 -3.81 13.92 32.53
CA TRP A 181 -2.62 13.51 33.26
C TRP A 181 -1.62 14.64 33.52
N VAL A 182 -1.83 15.82 32.93
CA VAL A 182 -1.06 17.02 33.26
C VAL A 182 -1.64 17.61 34.53
N LEU A 183 -0.90 17.48 35.63
CA LEU A 183 -1.35 17.86 36.96
C LEU A 183 -1.08 19.33 37.28
N GLN A 184 -0.07 19.92 36.63
CA GLN A 184 0.28 21.35 36.73
C GLN A 184 0.68 21.86 35.35
N GLU A 185 0.28 23.07 34.99
CA GLU A 185 0.80 23.69 33.78
C GLU A 185 2.30 23.92 33.92
N PRO A 186 3.09 23.60 32.88
CA PRO A 186 4.54 23.82 32.93
C PRO A 186 4.82 25.32 33.08
N THR A 187 5.38 25.72 34.21
CA THR A 187 5.98 27.04 34.39
C THR A 187 7.21 27.15 33.52
N GLN A 188 7.42 28.26 32.85
CA GLN A 188 8.50 28.51 31.83
C GLN A 188 9.94 28.31 32.31
N SER A 189 10.18 27.89 33.54
CA SER A 189 11.48 27.64 34.16
C SER A 189 11.55 26.24 34.80
N ALA A 190 11.15 25.18 34.05
CA ALA A 190 11.37 23.82 34.54
C ALA A 190 12.85 23.44 34.44
N GLU A 191 13.57 23.47 35.57
CA GLU A 191 14.85 22.75 35.67
C GLU A 191 14.64 21.27 35.30
N PRO A 192 15.62 20.60 34.64
CA PRO A 192 15.49 19.20 34.28
C PRO A 192 15.16 18.39 35.54
N SER A 193 14.11 17.58 35.46
CA SER A 193 13.60 16.78 36.57
C SER A 193 14.72 15.95 37.19
N LYS A 194 15.02 16.19 38.47
CA LYS A 194 15.99 15.42 39.28
C LYS A 194 15.46 14.04 39.64
N PHE A 195 14.29 13.67 39.11
CA PHE A 195 13.59 12.40 39.37
C PHE A 195 13.91 11.38 38.28
N ARG A 196 14.39 10.20 38.67
CA ARG A 196 14.67 9.07 37.77
C ARG A 196 14.07 7.78 38.32
N ILE A 197 13.48 6.97 37.44
CA ILE A 197 13.00 5.62 37.76
C ILE A 197 13.86 4.61 37.01
N GLY A 198 14.36 3.58 37.69
CA GLY A 198 15.23 2.54 37.13
C GLY A 198 14.47 1.42 36.42
N SER A 199 13.41 0.89 37.05
CA SER A 199 12.56 -0.14 36.45
C SER A 199 11.12 -0.03 36.92
N ILE A 200 10.15 -0.30 36.02
CA ILE A 200 8.73 -0.44 36.35
C ILE A 200 8.30 -1.83 35.97
N SER A 201 7.61 -2.51 36.88
CA SER A 201 6.84 -3.72 36.60
C SER A 201 5.35 -3.44 36.76
N VAL A 202 4.54 -4.03 35.90
CA VAL A 202 3.09 -3.89 35.94
C VAL A 202 2.47 -5.26 35.93
N ASP A 203 1.73 -5.59 37.00
CA ASP A 203 0.92 -6.78 37.09
C ASP A 203 -0.54 -6.41 36.93
N GLN A 204 -1.22 -6.98 35.92
CA GLN A 204 -2.62 -6.75 35.59
C GLN A 204 -2.98 -5.25 35.46
N GLY A 205 -2.21 -4.52 34.65
CA GLY A 205 -2.48 -3.13 34.32
C GLY A 205 -3.50 -2.97 33.19
N ARG A 206 -4.34 -1.95 33.28
CA ARG A 206 -5.25 -1.52 32.23
C ARG A 206 -5.09 -0.01 32.02
N LEU A 207 -4.95 0.39 30.75
CA LEU A 207 -4.88 1.78 30.33
C LEU A 207 -5.97 2.05 29.30
N ARG A 208 -6.87 2.98 29.60
CA ARG A 208 -7.88 3.47 28.65
C ARG A 208 -7.50 4.87 28.24
N TYR A 209 -7.33 5.11 26.94
CA TYR A 209 -7.02 6.43 26.39
C TYR A 209 -8.09 6.87 25.42
N THR A 210 -8.55 8.12 25.56
CA THR A 210 -9.52 8.74 24.65
C THR A 210 -9.04 10.12 24.25
N ASP A 211 -8.89 10.35 22.94
CA ASP A 211 -8.64 11.66 22.36
C ASP A 211 -9.96 12.19 21.77
N HIS A 212 -10.45 13.30 22.33
CA HIS A 212 -11.68 13.95 21.86
C HIS A 212 -11.42 14.93 20.70
N ALA A 213 -10.18 15.33 20.46
CA ALA A 213 -9.79 16.20 19.34
C ALA A 213 -9.60 15.41 18.04
N ALA A 214 -8.97 14.23 18.13
CA ALA A 214 -8.92 13.25 17.06
C ALA A 214 -9.79 12.06 17.48
N PRO A 215 -10.72 11.54 16.63
CA PRO A 215 -11.61 10.45 17.04
C PRO A 215 -10.84 9.14 17.23
N PHE A 216 -10.10 9.06 18.33
CA PHE A 216 -9.25 7.95 18.74
C PHE A 216 -9.58 7.49 20.15
N ASN A 217 -9.79 6.20 20.33
CA ASN A 217 -9.85 5.57 21.63
C ASN A 217 -9.13 4.22 21.61
N VAL A 218 -8.50 3.85 22.72
CA VAL A 218 -7.84 2.57 22.89
C VAL A 218 -7.94 2.09 24.35
N ASP A 219 -8.15 0.79 24.52
CA ASP A 219 -8.15 0.05 25.78
C ASP A 219 -6.98 -0.96 25.70
N ILE A 220 -6.02 -0.83 26.59
CA ILE A 220 -4.77 -1.58 26.61
C ILE A 220 -4.65 -2.33 27.92
N ALA A 221 -4.56 -3.65 27.87
CA ALA A 221 -4.13 -4.48 28.99
C ALA A 221 -2.60 -4.61 28.93
N VAL A 222 -1.93 -4.37 30.05
CA VAL A 222 -0.47 -4.39 30.18
C VAL A 222 -0.07 -5.37 31.27
N SER A 223 0.91 -6.22 30.99
CA SER A 223 1.53 -7.10 31.98
C SER A 223 3.02 -7.25 31.72
N THR A 224 3.82 -7.21 32.79
CA THR A 224 5.25 -7.53 32.71
C THR A 224 5.47 -8.99 33.10
N PHE A 225 6.44 -9.63 32.49
CA PHE A 225 6.81 -11.01 32.77
C PHE A 225 8.34 -11.13 32.84
N ASP A 226 8.79 -12.16 33.59
CA ASP A 226 10.20 -12.50 33.62
C ASP A 226 10.49 -13.48 32.48
N PRO A 227 11.31 -13.11 31.48
CA PRO A 227 11.62 -14.00 30.36
C PRO A 227 12.34 -15.29 30.82
N ALA A 228 13.14 -15.23 31.90
CA ALA A 228 13.81 -16.41 32.44
C ALA A 228 12.83 -17.43 33.05
N ALA A 229 11.74 -16.97 33.66
CA ALA A 229 10.68 -17.82 34.17
C ALA A 229 9.78 -18.39 33.04
N ALA A 230 9.57 -17.60 31.98
CA ALA A 230 8.76 -18.01 30.82
C ALA A 230 9.46 -19.11 29.98
N SER A 231 10.78 -19.12 29.90
CA SER A 231 11.54 -20.14 29.15
C SER A 231 11.55 -21.53 29.83
N GLN A 232 11.09 -21.65 31.06
CA GLN A 232 10.96 -22.93 31.77
C GLN A 232 9.61 -23.64 31.47
N SER A 233 8.66 -22.99 30.82
CA SER A 233 7.43 -23.62 30.37
C SER A 233 7.65 -24.41 29.07
N LYS A 234 7.22 -25.68 29.02
CA LYS A 234 7.44 -26.62 27.90
C LYS A 234 6.88 -26.22 26.54
N ASP A 235 6.13 -25.11 26.45
CA ASP A 235 5.46 -24.62 25.24
C ASP A 235 6.08 -23.31 24.70
N ALA A 236 7.19 -22.84 25.28
CA ALA A 236 7.86 -21.63 24.78
C ALA A 236 8.98 -22.02 23.81
N ASP A 237 8.87 -21.54 22.59
CA ASP A 237 9.95 -21.53 21.59
C ASP A 237 11.12 -20.74 22.19
N ALA A 238 12.04 -21.44 22.85
CA ALA A 238 13.16 -20.88 23.57
C ALA A 238 14.27 -20.45 22.60
N SER A 239 14.00 -19.36 21.87
CA SER A 239 15.03 -18.63 21.13
C SER A 239 15.69 -17.60 22.05
N PRO A 240 17.02 -17.42 22.02
CA PRO A 240 17.71 -16.36 22.75
C PRO A 240 17.23 -14.94 22.38
N GLU A 241 16.47 -14.82 21.33
CA GLU A 241 15.85 -13.60 20.85
C GLU A 241 14.66 -13.12 21.72
N ASN A 242 14.03 -14.02 22.49
CA ASN A 242 12.88 -13.68 23.33
C ASN A 242 13.25 -13.00 24.66
N ASP A 243 14.50 -13.06 25.08
CA ASP A 243 14.97 -12.45 26.34
C ASP A 243 14.93 -10.92 26.34
N ARG A 244 14.74 -10.29 25.17
CA ARG A 244 14.60 -8.82 25.02
C ARG A 244 13.24 -8.29 25.44
N TYR A 245 12.22 -9.14 25.47
CA TYR A 245 10.86 -8.74 25.73
C TYR A 245 10.48 -9.03 27.18
N THR A 246 10.01 -7.99 27.86
CA THR A 246 9.62 -8.08 29.28
C THR A 246 8.17 -7.64 29.53
N THR A 247 7.53 -7.04 28.53
CA THR A 247 6.19 -6.47 28.67
C THR A 247 5.29 -6.91 27.53
N ARG A 248 4.09 -7.36 27.88
CA ARG A 248 3.02 -7.72 26.94
C ARG A 248 1.93 -6.68 26.98
N TYR A 249 1.44 -6.31 25.82
CA TYR A 249 0.28 -5.45 25.62
C TYR A 249 -0.76 -6.21 24.83
N VAL A 250 -2.03 -6.09 25.23
CA VAL A 250 -3.18 -6.51 24.43
C VAL A 250 -4.10 -5.31 24.32
N PHE A 251 -4.40 -4.89 23.10
CA PHE A 251 -5.11 -3.65 22.89
C PHE A 251 -6.25 -3.79 21.88
N LYS A 252 -7.28 -2.95 22.06
CA LYS A 252 -8.40 -2.79 21.15
C LYS A 252 -8.86 -1.33 21.16
N GLY A 253 -9.33 -0.83 20.02
CA GLY A 253 -9.75 0.55 19.93
C GLY A 253 -10.44 0.90 18.63
N LYS A 254 -10.64 2.19 18.43
CA LYS A 254 -11.14 2.77 17.19
C LYS A 254 -10.33 3.99 16.82
N TYR A 255 -10.06 4.15 15.53
CA TYR A 255 -9.43 5.33 14.94
C TYR A 255 -10.23 5.79 13.74
N HIS A 256 -10.68 7.05 13.73
CA HIS A 256 -11.61 7.57 12.71
C HIS A 256 -12.81 6.65 12.45
N GLY A 257 -13.36 6.04 13.50
CA GLY A 257 -14.49 5.10 13.41
C GLY A 257 -14.11 3.66 13.02
N ALA A 258 -12.93 3.42 12.49
CA ALA A 258 -12.45 2.09 12.13
C ALA A 258 -11.88 1.34 13.35
N GLY A 259 -12.37 0.12 13.60
CA GLY A 259 -11.92 -0.71 14.70
C GLY A 259 -10.55 -1.32 14.44
N PHE A 260 -9.74 -1.41 15.50
CA PHE A 260 -8.49 -2.15 15.50
C PHE A 260 -8.31 -2.94 16.78
N SER A 261 -7.52 -4.00 16.72
CA SER A 261 -7.12 -4.80 17.88
C SER A 261 -5.77 -5.46 17.61
N GLY A 262 -5.06 -5.82 18.67
CA GLY A 262 -3.77 -6.45 18.51
C GLY A 262 -3.13 -6.83 19.83
N ASP A 263 -1.93 -7.37 19.69
CA ASP A 263 -1.03 -7.65 20.79
C ASP A 263 0.40 -7.23 20.44
N ALA A 264 1.18 -6.91 21.43
CA ALA A 264 2.57 -6.54 21.26
C ALA A 264 3.42 -7.00 22.45
N LEU A 265 4.66 -7.33 22.18
CA LEU A 265 5.72 -7.55 23.14
C LEU A 265 6.75 -6.45 23.00
N THR A 266 7.21 -5.93 24.11
CA THR A 266 8.22 -4.88 24.11
C THR A 266 9.26 -5.11 25.21
N GLY A 267 10.35 -4.34 25.15
CA GLY A 267 11.29 -4.25 26.26
C GLY A 267 10.71 -3.56 27.49
N ASN A 268 11.58 -3.13 28.40
CA ASN A 268 11.17 -2.49 29.65
C ASN A 268 10.33 -1.21 29.39
N VAL A 269 9.20 -1.10 30.07
CA VAL A 269 8.26 0.04 29.97
C VAL A 269 8.95 1.41 30.16
N LEU A 270 10.01 1.49 30.95
CA LEU A 270 10.71 2.75 31.20
C LEU A 270 11.59 3.25 30.07
N SER A 271 11.96 2.40 29.14
CA SER A 271 12.68 2.83 27.94
C SER A 271 11.86 3.79 27.07
N PHE A 272 10.55 3.96 27.36
CA PHE A 272 9.73 5.04 26.78
C PHE A 272 10.19 6.46 27.13
N MET A 273 10.94 6.62 28.24
CA MET A 273 11.37 7.94 28.74
C MET A 273 12.82 8.28 28.35
N GLU A 274 13.53 7.35 27.72
CA GLU A 274 14.92 7.52 27.29
C GLU A 274 14.98 7.69 25.77
N SER A 275 15.36 8.88 25.31
CA SER A 275 15.37 9.24 23.89
C SER A 275 16.39 8.46 23.04
N ASP A 276 17.45 7.91 23.68
CA ASP A 276 18.59 7.30 22.97
C ASP A 276 18.57 5.76 23.00
N VAL A 277 17.58 5.14 23.63
CA VAL A 277 17.48 3.68 23.77
C VAL A 277 16.64 3.08 22.66
N LEU A 278 17.20 2.10 21.94
CA LEU A 278 16.45 1.28 20.98
C LEU A 278 15.51 0.34 21.73
N PHE A 279 14.23 0.58 21.58
CA PHE A 279 13.16 -0.15 22.23
C PHE A 279 12.67 -1.31 21.34
N PRO A 280 12.89 -2.57 21.73
CA PRO A 280 12.46 -3.70 20.93
C PRO A 280 10.93 -3.82 20.92
N ILE A 281 10.37 -4.05 19.74
CA ILE A 281 8.94 -4.26 19.53
C ILE A 281 8.70 -5.47 18.64
N LYS A 282 7.72 -6.30 19.03
CA LYS A 282 7.18 -7.39 18.23
C LYS A 282 5.68 -7.42 18.44
N GLY A 283 4.88 -7.36 17.37
CA GLY A 283 3.43 -7.29 17.55
C GLY A 283 2.65 -7.62 16.31
N ALA A 284 1.37 -7.87 16.53
CA ALA A 284 0.36 -8.09 15.51
C ALA A 284 -0.79 -7.11 15.72
N LEU A 285 -1.21 -6.47 14.64
CA LEU A 285 -2.34 -5.53 14.60
C LEU A 285 -3.34 -5.99 13.55
N ASN A 286 -4.61 -6.08 13.92
CA ASN A 286 -5.73 -6.26 13.01
C ASN A 286 -6.50 -4.94 12.93
N ALA A 287 -6.63 -4.39 11.73
CA ALA A 287 -7.30 -3.13 11.45
C ALA A 287 -8.32 -3.34 10.32
N GLY A 288 -9.59 -3.53 10.68
CA GLY A 288 -10.62 -3.97 9.74
C GLY A 288 -10.25 -5.31 9.09
N THR A 289 -10.09 -5.33 7.76
CA THR A 289 -9.68 -6.52 7.00
C THR A 289 -8.17 -6.66 6.83
N THR A 290 -7.40 -5.71 7.37
CA THR A 290 -5.93 -5.68 7.25
C THR A 290 -5.28 -6.27 8.50
N ARG A 291 -4.28 -7.11 8.28
CA ARG A 291 -3.39 -7.64 9.32
C ARG A 291 -1.98 -7.10 9.10
N LEU A 292 -1.41 -6.55 10.16
CA LEU A 292 -0.04 -6.05 10.20
C LEU A 292 0.75 -6.81 11.27
N ASN A 293 1.90 -7.35 10.91
CA ASN A 293 2.88 -7.88 11.86
C ASN A 293 4.14 -7.04 11.78
N VAL A 294 4.72 -6.72 12.91
CA VAL A 294 5.94 -5.92 13.02
C VAL A 294 6.93 -6.57 13.98
N GLU A 295 8.22 -6.47 13.67
CA GLU A 295 9.30 -6.93 14.56
C GLU A 295 10.56 -6.10 14.31
N GLY A 296 11.14 -5.51 15.36
CA GLY A 296 12.34 -4.68 15.26
C GLY A 296 12.53 -3.76 16.45
N THR A 297 12.93 -2.53 16.19
CA THR A 297 13.23 -1.52 17.22
C THR A 297 12.59 -0.17 16.89
N VAL A 298 12.27 0.59 17.95
CA VAL A 298 11.81 1.97 17.87
C VAL A 298 12.66 2.80 18.81
N ALA A 299 13.06 3.99 18.42
CA ALA A 299 13.73 4.95 19.30
C ALA A 299 12.76 6.07 19.68
N ASP A 300 12.86 6.53 20.91
CA ASP A 300 12.00 7.56 21.50
C ASP A 300 10.51 7.27 21.23
N VAL A 301 9.98 6.30 21.95
CA VAL A 301 8.60 5.83 21.76
C VAL A 301 7.57 6.96 21.93
N ALA A 302 7.90 7.98 22.73
CA ALA A 302 7.03 9.12 22.97
C ALA A 302 6.95 10.08 21.77
N ALA A 303 8.06 10.29 21.07
CA ALA A 303 8.15 11.17 19.90
C ALA A 303 8.29 10.40 18.57
N ILE A 304 8.57 9.09 18.66
CA ILE A 304 8.82 8.20 17.50
C ILE A 304 9.84 8.82 16.54
N THR A 305 11.05 9.03 17.03
CA THR A 305 12.12 9.69 16.26
C THR A 305 12.81 8.75 15.27
N ALA A 306 12.81 7.44 15.54
CA ALA A 306 13.30 6.43 14.60
C ALA A 306 12.53 5.11 14.73
N ILE A 307 12.34 4.43 13.61
CA ILE A 307 11.78 3.09 13.48
C ILE A 307 12.71 2.26 12.61
N ASP A 308 12.96 1.03 13.01
CA ASP A 308 13.69 0.03 12.24
C ASP A 308 13.01 -1.32 12.45
N VAL A 309 12.05 -1.65 11.58
CA VAL A 309 11.21 -2.85 11.76
C VAL A 309 11.01 -3.61 10.47
N LYS A 310 11.04 -4.92 10.56
CA LYS A 310 10.50 -5.81 9.53
C LYS A 310 9.00 -5.85 9.69
N LEU A 311 8.27 -5.66 8.59
CA LEU A 311 6.82 -5.68 8.58
C LEU A 311 6.27 -6.69 7.56
N ARG A 312 5.08 -7.23 7.87
CA ARG A 312 4.23 -7.91 6.92
C ARG A 312 2.82 -7.33 7.04
N ILE A 313 2.27 -6.89 5.93
CA ILE A 313 0.92 -6.35 5.84
C ILE A 313 0.12 -7.11 4.80
N ALA A 314 -1.05 -7.61 5.18
CA ALA A 314 -1.95 -8.36 4.30
C ALA A 314 -3.39 -7.91 4.51
N GLY A 315 -4.18 -7.84 3.43
CA GLY A 315 -5.57 -7.39 3.51
C GLY A 315 -6.33 -7.61 2.21
N GLN A 316 -7.62 -7.26 2.22
CA GLN A 316 -8.51 -7.46 1.07
C GLN A 316 -8.33 -6.40 -0.01
N THR A 317 -8.04 -5.15 0.37
CA THR A 317 -7.84 -4.03 -0.55
C THR A 317 -7.02 -2.93 0.13
N LEU A 318 -6.13 -2.28 -0.62
CA LEU A 318 -5.34 -1.16 -0.10
C LEU A 318 -6.21 0.05 0.27
N ALA A 319 -7.35 0.23 -0.39
CA ALA A 319 -8.31 1.30 -0.05
C ALA A 319 -8.81 1.23 1.40
N SER A 320 -8.86 0.04 2.01
CA SER A 320 -9.28 -0.14 3.42
C SER A 320 -8.31 0.46 4.44
N LEU A 321 -7.10 0.83 4.01
CA LEU A 321 -6.09 1.47 4.86
C LEU A 321 -6.32 2.98 5.04
N TYR A 322 -7.21 3.59 4.23
CA TYR A 322 -7.45 5.03 4.26
C TYR A 322 -7.76 5.60 5.66
N PRO A 323 -8.64 4.98 6.49
CA PRO A 323 -8.93 5.50 7.83
C PRO A 323 -7.70 5.56 8.75
N PHE A 324 -6.70 4.70 8.51
CA PHE A 324 -5.50 4.56 9.34
C PHE A 324 -4.31 5.39 8.83
N LEU A 325 -4.15 5.47 7.51
CA LEU A 325 -2.99 6.13 6.89
C LEU A 325 -3.31 7.54 6.37
N LEU A 326 -4.60 7.86 6.17
CA LEU A 326 -5.08 9.08 5.49
C LEU A 326 -4.47 9.26 4.08
N LEU A 327 -3.94 8.16 3.50
CA LEU A 327 -3.41 8.11 2.15
C LEU A 327 -4.47 7.57 1.19
N PRO A 328 -4.73 8.24 0.07
CA PRO A 328 -5.73 7.81 -0.92
C PRO A 328 -5.18 6.64 -1.76
N LEU A 329 -5.03 5.47 -1.14
CA LEU A 329 -4.60 4.27 -1.84
C LEU A 329 -5.74 3.73 -2.72
N PRO A 330 -5.43 3.19 -3.91
CA PRO A 330 -6.45 2.66 -4.82
C PRO A 330 -7.11 1.40 -4.27
N ALA A 331 -8.33 1.13 -4.73
CA ALA A 331 -8.93 -0.19 -4.56
C ALA A 331 -8.07 -1.22 -5.31
N THR A 332 -7.80 -2.35 -4.68
CA THR A 332 -6.97 -3.43 -5.23
C THR A 332 -7.61 -4.79 -4.91
N PRO A 333 -7.23 -5.86 -5.63
CA PRO A 333 -7.41 -7.21 -5.13
C PRO A 333 -6.68 -7.45 -3.79
N PRO A 334 -6.92 -8.60 -3.12
CA PRO A 334 -6.21 -8.96 -1.90
C PRO A 334 -4.70 -8.86 -2.05
N TYR A 335 -4.04 -8.38 -1.00
CA TYR A 335 -2.60 -8.13 -1.00
C TYR A 335 -1.91 -8.77 0.20
N ASP A 336 -0.63 -9.12 0.03
CA ASP A 336 0.28 -9.58 1.07
C ASP A 336 1.69 -9.06 0.76
N PHE A 337 2.18 -8.12 1.55
CA PHE A 337 3.49 -7.50 1.40
C PHE A 337 4.36 -7.72 2.62
N ARG A 338 5.66 -7.82 2.37
CA ARG A 338 6.72 -7.82 3.37
C ARG A 338 7.76 -6.77 2.98
N GLY A 339 8.38 -6.18 3.99
CA GLY A 339 9.45 -5.22 3.75
C GLY A 339 10.10 -4.78 5.06
N HIS A 340 11.12 -3.96 4.93
CA HIS A 340 11.85 -3.38 6.02
C HIS A 340 11.53 -1.88 6.08
N LEU A 341 10.84 -1.45 7.13
CA LEU A 341 10.43 -0.06 7.34
C LEU A 341 11.43 0.66 8.23
N VAL A 342 11.97 1.74 7.71
CA VAL A 342 12.92 2.60 8.42
C VAL A 342 12.36 4.02 8.46
N LEU A 343 12.22 4.59 9.66
CA LEU A 343 11.91 6.00 9.89
C LEU A 343 13.19 6.74 10.31
N LYS A 344 13.50 7.84 9.62
CA LYS A 344 14.55 8.79 10.01
C LYS A 344 14.03 10.21 9.84
N GLY A 345 13.81 10.90 10.94
CA GLY A 345 13.19 12.22 10.93
C GLY A 345 11.76 12.18 10.39
N ASN A 346 11.51 12.87 9.27
CA ASN A 346 10.19 12.90 8.61
C ASN A 346 10.07 11.92 7.43
N ARG A 347 11.07 11.04 7.21
CA ARG A 347 11.12 10.10 6.09
C ARG A 347 10.86 8.67 6.54
N TYR A 348 9.75 8.10 6.12
CA TYR A 348 9.41 6.68 6.23
C TYR A 348 9.84 5.98 4.95
N ALA A 349 10.84 5.12 5.01
CA ALA A 349 11.32 4.34 3.87
C ALA A 349 10.97 2.86 4.05
N ILE A 350 10.53 2.23 2.99
CA ILE A 350 10.35 0.77 2.95
C ILE A 350 11.33 0.21 1.92
N ASP A 351 12.26 -0.58 2.41
CA ASP A 351 13.25 -1.26 1.59
C ASP A 351 12.88 -2.75 1.48
N ASP A 352 13.42 -3.44 0.47
CA ASP A 352 13.20 -4.86 0.22
C ASP A 352 11.72 -5.26 0.19
N LEU A 353 10.86 -4.32 -0.28
CA LEU A 353 9.45 -4.60 -0.46
C LEU A 353 9.28 -5.79 -1.41
N SER A 354 8.53 -6.78 -0.98
CA SER A 354 8.17 -7.94 -1.78
C SER A 354 6.80 -8.46 -1.38
N GLY A 355 6.02 -8.92 -2.36
CA GLY A 355 4.68 -9.42 -2.08
C GLY A 355 3.86 -9.61 -3.32
N LYS A 356 2.53 -9.61 -3.13
CA LYS A 356 1.55 -9.81 -4.18
C LYS A 356 0.34 -8.88 -4.02
N ILE A 357 -0.26 -8.51 -5.15
CA ILE A 357 -1.61 -7.95 -5.25
C ILE A 357 -2.38 -8.86 -6.21
N GLY A 358 -3.40 -9.57 -5.71
CA GLY A 358 -4.06 -10.60 -6.50
C GLY A 358 -3.07 -11.70 -6.92
N SER A 359 -2.90 -11.88 -8.21
CA SER A 359 -1.93 -12.81 -8.81
C SER A 359 -0.62 -12.13 -9.24
N THR A 360 -0.57 -10.80 -9.20
CA THR A 360 0.59 -9.98 -9.58
C THR A 360 1.62 -9.97 -8.46
N ASP A 361 2.86 -10.34 -8.75
CA ASP A 361 3.99 -10.14 -7.84
C ASP A 361 4.47 -8.69 -7.88
N VAL A 362 4.89 -8.16 -6.74
CA VAL A 362 5.44 -6.79 -6.64
C VAL A 362 6.68 -6.81 -5.76
N SER A 363 7.73 -6.17 -6.21
CA SER A 363 8.96 -5.98 -5.45
C SER A 363 9.56 -4.60 -5.71
N GLY A 364 10.36 -4.11 -4.78
CA GLY A 364 11.01 -2.81 -4.94
C GLY A 364 11.25 -2.07 -3.63
N SER A 365 11.16 -0.76 -3.68
CA SER A 365 11.31 0.13 -2.53
C SER A 365 10.40 1.34 -2.66
N GLY A 366 10.13 2.00 -1.55
CA GLY A 366 9.36 3.24 -1.54
C GLY A 366 9.70 4.10 -0.33
N ALA A 367 9.33 5.36 -0.37
CA ALA A 367 9.44 6.25 0.77
C ALA A 367 8.31 7.27 0.78
N TYR A 368 7.86 7.58 1.98
CA TYR A 368 6.94 8.66 2.28
C TYR A 368 7.68 9.72 3.10
N VAL A 369 7.65 10.94 2.65
CA VAL A 369 8.24 12.09 3.34
C VAL A 369 7.12 13.02 3.79
N ALA A 370 6.97 13.14 5.11
CA ALA A 370 6.02 14.09 5.70
C ALA A 370 6.61 15.50 5.60
N GLN A 371 6.10 16.29 4.65
CA GLN A 371 6.56 17.66 4.37
C GLN A 371 5.39 18.58 4.04
N GLU A 372 5.59 19.88 4.22
CA GLU A 372 4.67 20.92 3.80
C GLU A 372 5.01 21.43 2.37
N PRO A 373 4.06 21.85 1.55
CA PRO A 373 2.62 21.89 1.84
C PRO A 373 1.90 20.55 1.64
N ARG A 374 2.55 19.54 1.06
CA ARG A 374 2.02 18.19 0.84
C ARG A 374 3.09 17.15 1.05
N PRO A 375 2.74 15.99 1.63
CA PRO A 375 3.66 14.88 1.73
C PRO A 375 4.04 14.34 0.34
N LEU A 376 5.24 13.78 0.24
CA LEU A 376 5.77 13.18 -0.99
C LEU A 376 5.88 11.66 -0.84
N LEU A 377 5.23 10.93 -1.75
CA LEU A 377 5.38 9.48 -1.91
C LEU A 377 6.32 9.21 -3.09
N THR A 378 7.37 8.44 -2.85
CA THR A 378 8.24 7.94 -3.93
C THR A 378 8.24 6.42 -3.93
N ALA A 379 8.22 5.79 -5.12
CA ALA A 379 8.32 4.33 -5.20
C ALA A 379 9.02 3.90 -6.49
N LYS A 380 9.81 2.82 -6.39
CA LYS A 380 10.40 2.12 -7.54
C LYS A 380 10.03 0.65 -7.41
N LEU A 381 9.09 0.24 -8.26
CA LEU A 381 8.46 -1.07 -8.17
C LEU A 381 8.70 -1.87 -9.45
N LYS A 382 8.76 -3.17 -9.30
CA LYS A 382 8.88 -4.11 -10.43
C LYS A 382 8.09 -5.38 -10.17
N SER A 383 7.62 -6.00 -11.25
CA SER A 383 6.96 -7.30 -11.25
C SER A 383 7.62 -8.20 -12.28
N LYS A 384 7.76 -9.48 -11.94
CA LYS A 384 8.10 -10.51 -12.93
C LYS A 384 6.90 -10.76 -13.82
N GLN A 385 5.71 -10.83 -13.22
CA GLN A 385 4.46 -11.07 -13.89
C GLN A 385 3.37 -10.12 -13.37
N LEU A 386 2.71 -9.40 -14.28
CA LEU A 386 1.55 -8.56 -14.01
C LEU A 386 0.31 -9.18 -14.66
N ASN A 387 -0.73 -9.42 -13.89
CA ASN A 387 -2.03 -9.78 -14.41
C ASN A 387 -2.89 -8.51 -14.63
N ILE A 388 -3.28 -8.24 -15.87
CA ILE A 388 -4.07 -7.05 -16.22
C ILE A 388 -5.42 -7.03 -15.47
N ALA A 389 -6.00 -8.19 -15.14
CA ALA A 389 -7.23 -8.28 -14.36
C ALA A 389 -7.07 -7.65 -12.94
N ASP A 390 -5.88 -7.70 -12.36
CA ASP A 390 -5.60 -7.11 -11.05
C ASP A 390 -5.58 -5.56 -11.09
N LEU A 391 -5.45 -4.96 -12.28
CA LEU A 391 -5.52 -3.51 -12.50
C LEU A 391 -6.96 -2.99 -12.62
N GLY A 392 -7.93 -3.88 -12.91
CA GLY A 392 -9.32 -3.50 -13.14
C GLY A 392 -9.90 -2.52 -12.11
N PRO A 393 -9.79 -2.80 -10.80
CA PRO A 393 -10.28 -1.89 -9.76
C PRO A 393 -9.57 -0.54 -9.73
N ILE A 394 -8.28 -0.49 -10.13
CA ILE A 394 -7.46 0.74 -10.15
C ILE A 394 -7.93 1.69 -11.25
N ILE A 395 -8.32 1.15 -12.42
CA ILE A 395 -8.78 1.92 -13.58
C ILE A 395 -10.30 2.05 -13.66
N GLY A 396 -11.02 1.64 -12.60
CA GLY A 396 -12.48 1.78 -12.51
C GLY A 396 -13.27 0.72 -13.30
N ILE A 397 -12.66 -0.40 -13.66
CA ILE A 397 -13.36 -1.57 -14.22
C ILE A 397 -13.87 -2.42 -13.05
N GLU A 398 -15.18 -2.53 -12.91
CA GLU A 398 -15.80 -3.42 -11.93
C GLU A 398 -15.61 -4.89 -12.38
N THR A 399 -14.80 -5.64 -11.63
CA THR A 399 -14.67 -7.09 -11.84
C THR A 399 -15.85 -7.81 -11.18
N LYS A 400 -16.30 -8.94 -11.75
CA LYS A 400 -17.43 -9.75 -11.22
C LYS A 400 -17.23 -10.16 -9.75
N ASP A 401 -16.00 -10.16 -9.25
CA ASP A 401 -15.66 -10.49 -7.87
C ASP A 401 -15.80 -9.27 -6.92
N SER A 402 -15.67 -8.04 -7.41
CA SER A 402 -15.98 -6.82 -6.62
C SER A 402 -17.50 -6.66 -6.43
N LEU A 403 -18.32 -7.15 -7.36
CA LEU A 403 -19.77 -7.19 -7.24
C LEU A 403 -20.28 -8.23 -6.24
N ARG A 404 -19.49 -9.25 -5.91
CA ARG A 404 -19.81 -10.22 -4.84
C ARG A 404 -19.65 -9.69 -3.43
N ALA A 405 -18.88 -8.64 -3.25
CA ALA A 405 -18.70 -7.98 -1.95
C ALA A 405 -19.85 -7.02 -1.59
N VAL A 406 -20.72 -6.68 -2.55
CA VAL A 406 -21.94 -5.89 -2.36
C VAL A 406 -23.13 -6.77 -2.78
N ASN A 407 -23.35 -7.87 -2.05
CA ASN A 407 -24.49 -8.74 -2.30
C ASN A 407 -25.80 -8.16 -1.74
N THR A 408 -26.55 -7.53 -2.65
CA THR A 408 -28.01 -7.61 -2.63
C THR A 408 -28.41 -8.31 -3.93
N PRO A 409 -29.16 -9.42 -3.91
CA PRO A 409 -29.61 -10.08 -5.14
C PRO A 409 -30.51 -9.14 -5.95
N PRO A 410 -30.35 -9.09 -7.29
CA PRO A 410 -31.22 -8.24 -8.12
C PRO A 410 -32.66 -8.67 -7.93
N THR A 411 -33.52 -7.70 -7.71
CA THR A 411 -34.95 -7.93 -7.57
C THR A 411 -35.53 -8.50 -8.87
N GLN A 412 -36.52 -9.39 -8.77
CA GLN A 412 -37.22 -9.98 -9.95
C GLN A 412 -37.75 -8.94 -10.96
N ALA A 413 -37.96 -7.70 -10.52
CA ALA A 413 -38.37 -6.58 -11.36
C ALA A 413 -37.27 -6.16 -12.36
N GLU A 414 -35.99 -6.18 -11.99
CA GLU A 414 -34.88 -5.82 -12.88
C GLU A 414 -34.61 -6.90 -13.93
N THR A 415 -34.81 -8.16 -13.57
CA THR A 415 -34.69 -9.29 -14.52
C THR A 415 -35.79 -9.26 -15.58
N ASN A 416 -37.01 -8.89 -15.20
CA ASN A 416 -38.14 -8.79 -16.13
C ASN A 416 -38.02 -7.59 -17.09
N THR A 417 -37.44 -6.47 -16.62
CA THR A 417 -37.20 -5.28 -17.44
C THR A 417 -36.14 -5.53 -18.52
N ARG A 418 -35.09 -6.31 -18.20
CA ARG A 418 -34.08 -6.74 -19.17
C ARG A 418 -34.61 -7.69 -20.23
N ALA A 419 -35.46 -8.64 -19.84
CA ALA A 419 -36.10 -9.59 -20.78
C ALA A 419 -37.07 -8.89 -21.74
N GLN A 420 -37.81 -7.89 -21.27
CA GLN A 420 -38.74 -7.11 -22.09
C GLN A 420 -38.02 -6.16 -23.07
N ALA A 421 -36.88 -5.57 -22.67
CA ALA A 421 -36.07 -4.75 -23.58
C ALA A 421 -35.50 -5.59 -24.74
N GLN A 422 -34.99 -6.78 -24.46
CA GLN A 422 -34.47 -7.70 -25.49
C GLN A 422 -35.56 -8.26 -26.42
N ALA A 423 -36.78 -8.44 -25.92
CA ALA A 423 -37.91 -8.91 -26.75
C ALA A 423 -38.41 -7.82 -27.69
N LYS A 424 -38.35 -6.54 -27.29
CA LYS A 424 -38.78 -5.40 -28.11
C LYS A 424 -37.78 -5.09 -29.25
N GLU A 425 -36.50 -5.34 -29.03
CA GLU A 425 -35.45 -5.16 -30.03
C GLU A 425 -35.53 -6.19 -31.17
N ARG A 426 -36.05 -7.40 -30.90
CA ARG A 426 -36.25 -8.46 -31.92
C ARG A 426 -37.46 -8.25 -32.83
N GLN A 427 -38.37 -7.36 -32.49
CA GLN A 427 -39.59 -7.10 -33.25
C GLN A 427 -39.55 -5.93 -34.25
N THR A 428 -38.49 -5.09 -34.19
CA THR A 428 -38.32 -3.94 -35.08
C THR A 428 -37.23 -4.18 -36.14
N GLY A 429 -37.27 -5.33 -36.81
CA GLY A 429 -36.47 -5.60 -38.00
C GLY A 429 -37.00 -4.81 -39.21
N GLY A 430 -36.48 -3.63 -39.44
CA GLY A 430 -36.81 -2.81 -40.63
C GLY A 430 -35.59 -1.98 -41.03
N ASP A 431 -35.13 -2.22 -42.25
CA ASP A 431 -34.04 -1.51 -42.96
C ASP A 431 -34.22 0.01 -42.95
N LYS A 432 -33.70 0.68 -41.91
CA LYS A 432 -33.45 2.13 -41.96
C LYS A 432 -32.12 2.38 -41.23
N ILE A 433 -31.16 2.98 -41.94
CA ILE A 433 -29.99 3.62 -41.33
C ILE A 433 -30.53 4.62 -40.30
N LEU A 434 -30.50 4.22 -39.03
CA LEU A 434 -30.90 5.10 -37.93
C LEU A 434 -29.80 6.16 -37.75
N PRO A 435 -30.20 7.43 -37.60
CA PRO A 435 -29.21 8.44 -37.24
C PRO A 435 -28.58 8.09 -35.86
N ILE A 436 -27.29 8.33 -35.75
CA ILE A 436 -26.52 8.18 -34.50
C ILE A 436 -27.26 8.94 -33.39
N GLY A 437 -27.93 8.27 -32.48
CA GLY A 437 -28.70 8.95 -31.42
C GLY A 437 -29.63 8.05 -30.61
N THR A 438 -29.62 6.75 -30.78
CA THR A 438 -30.37 5.83 -29.89
C THR A 438 -29.47 5.41 -28.74
N THR A 439 -29.80 5.88 -27.54
CA THR A 439 -29.13 5.61 -26.28
C THR A 439 -28.89 4.11 -26.07
N ALA A 440 -27.60 3.71 -26.05
CA ALA A 440 -27.20 2.41 -25.55
C ALA A 440 -27.67 2.25 -24.09
N ALA A 441 -28.09 1.06 -23.72
CA ALA A 441 -28.47 0.76 -22.34
C ALA A 441 -27.29 1.09 -21.43
N LYS A 442 -27.50 1.94 -20.42
CA LYS A 442 -26.50 2.38 -19.46
C LYS A 442 -25.89 1.14 -18.77
N GLY A 443 -24.65 0.77 -19.10
CA GLY A 443 -23.96 -0.38 -18.53
C GLY A 443 -23.28 -1.35 -19.51
N ASP A 444 -23.40 -1.13 -20.83
CA ASP A 444 -22.82 -1.99 -21.88
C ASP A 444 -21.57 -1.38 -22.56
N GLY A 445 -21.02 -0.30 -21.99
CA GLY A 445 -19.82 0.38 -22.50
C GLY A 445 -18.53 -0.37 -22.20
N ILE A 446 -17.50 -0.17 -23.04
CA ILE A 446 -16.13 -0.64 -22.84
C ILE A 446 -15.32 0.37 -22.00
N LEU A 447 -15.64 1.67 -22.15
CA LEU A 447 -14.92 2.74 -21.46
C LEU A 447 -15.32 2.79 -19.98
N PRO A 448 -14.34 2.81 -19.04
CA PRO A 448 -14.63 2.89 -17.61
C PRO A 448 -15.39 4.18 -17.25
N SER A 449 -16.54 4.02 -16.58
CA SER A 449 -17.42 5.11 -16.13
C SER A 449 -17.23 5.47 -14.65
N GLY A 450 -16.35 4.78 -13.94
CA GLY A 450 -16.01 5.05 -12.55
C GLY A 450 -15.45 6.47 -12.38
N LYS A 451 -16.01 7.23 -11.44
CA LYS A 451 -15.62 8.65 -11.23
C LYS A 451 -14.27 8.73 -10.52
N PHE A 452 -13.42 9.65 -10.97
CA PHE A 452 -12.18 10.00 -10.28
C PHE A 452 -12.48 10.86 -9.05
N GLU A 453 -11.89 10.51 -7.91
CA GLU A 453 -11.97 11.31 -6.70
C GLU A 453 -10.86 12.39 -6.72
N GLY A 454 -11.06 13.47 -7.47
CA GLY A 454 -10.08 14.55 -7.68
C GLY A 454 -9.56 15.18 -6.38
N GLY A 455 -10.39 15.24 -5.33
CA GLY A 455 -9.98 15.76 -4.02
C GLY A 455 -8.85 14.97 -3.36
N ARG A 456 -8.78 13.66 -3.60
CA ARG A 456 -7.68 12.83 -3.08
C ARG A 456 -6.34 13.11 -3.75
N LEU A 457 -6.35 13.57 -5.01
CA LEU A 457 -5.13 13.91 -5.74
C LEU A 457 -4.47 15.21 -5.22
N LYS A 458 -5.19 16.03 -4.44
CA LYS A 458 -4.66 17.23 -3.80
C LYS A 458 -3.93 16.97 -2.49
N ALA A 459 -4.15 15.79 -1.89
CA ALA A 459 -3.66 15.49 -0.55
C ALA A 459 -2.18 15.10 -0.51
N ILE A 460 -1.59 14.72 -1.65
CA ILE A 460 -0.24 14.14 -1.71
C ILE A 460 0.42 14.43 -3.05
N ASP A 461 1.73 14.60 -3.04
CA ASP A 461 2.55 14.51 -4.24
C ASP A 461 3.15 13.10 -4.36
N ALA A 462 3.37 12.60 -5.58
CA ALA A 462 3.88 11.25 -5.78
C ALA A 462 4.81 11.14 -6.99
N GLU A 463 5.81 10.26 -6.89
CA GLU A 463 6.68 9.84 -7.99
C GLU A 463 6.82 8.31 -7.93
N VAL A 464 6.27 7.61 -8.94
CA VAL A 464 6.25 6.14 -8.95
C VAL A 464 6.76 5.63 -10.30
N ASP A 465 7.86 4.89 -10.26
CA ASP A 465 8.35 4.11 -11.40
C ASP A 465 7.95 2.65 -11.25
N TYR A 466 7.40 2.06 -12.30
CA TYR A 466 7.00 0.67 -12.31
C TYR A 466 7.39 -0.02 -13.61
N ALA A 467 7.82 -1.29 -13.52
CA ALA A 467 8.10 -2.13 -14.67
C ALA A 467 7.63 -3.58 -14.44
N ALA A 468 6.89 -4.12 -15.40
CA ALA A 468 6.51 -5.53 -15.45
C ALA A 468 7.16 -6.20 -16.67
N ALA A 469 7.84 -7.33 -16.42
CA ALA A 469 8.57 -8.05 -17.47
C ALA A 469 7.63 -8.87 -18.35
N ASP A 470 6.58 -9.45 -17.76
CA ASP A 470 5.60 -10.29 -18.43
C ASP A 470 4.17 -9.84 -18.03
N LEU A 471 3.28 -9.72 -19.02
CA LEU A 471 1.89 -9.38 -18.81
C LEU A 471 0.98 -10.56 -19.12
N LYS A 472 0.15 -10.93 -18.13
CA LYS A 472 -0.99 -11.82 -18.36
C LYS A 472 -2.22 -10.98 -18.72
N ALA A 473 -2.55 -11.01 -20.00
CA ALA A 473 -3.76 -10.39 -20.53
C ALA A 473 -4.88 -11.46 -20.72
N PRO A 474 -6.15 -11.04 -20.81
CA PRO A 474 -7.21 -11.92 -21.32
C PRO A 474 -6.83 -12.53 -22.67
N SER A 475 -7.32 -13.75 -22.94
CA SER A 475 -6.99 -14.48 -24.16
C SER A 475 -7.20 -13.62 -25.43
N GLY A 476 -6.21 -13.61 -26.31
CA GLY A 476 -6.25 -12.90 -27.59
C GLY A 476 -5.63 -11.51 -27.62
N LEU A 477 -5.18 -10.95 -26.48
CA LEU A 477 -4.46 -9.67 -26.47
C LEU A 477 -2.95 -9.92 -26.45
N PRO A 478 -2.19 -9.55 -27.53
CA PRO A 478 -0.75 -9.79 -27.63
C PRO A 478 0.07 -8.72 -26.88
N VAL A 479 -0.16 -8.60 -25.57
CA VAL A 479 0.57 -7.69 -24.68
C VAL A 479 1.72 -8.45 -24.02
N GLU A 480 2.92 -7.88 -24.01
CA GLU A 480 4.15 -8.57 -23.60
C GLU A 480 4.73 -8.01 -22.30
N SER A 481 4.89 -6.72 -22.21
CA SER A 481 5.54 -6.04 -21.09
C SER A 481 4.90 -4.68 -20.82
N MET A 482 5.15 -4.12 -19.63
CA MET A 482 4.69 -2.76 -19.28
C MET A 482 5.74 -2.04 -18.48
N LYS A 483 5.91 -0.75 -18.71
CA LYS A 483 6.61 0.15 -17.80
C LYS A 483 5.96 1.53 -17.81
N PHE A 484 5.99 2.20 -16.67
CA PHE A 484 5.54 3.58 -16.58
C PHE A 484 6.31 4.38 -15.54
N SER A 485 6.30 5.68 -15.74
CA SER A 485 6.68 6.70 -14.76
C SER A 485 5.46 7.56 -14.46
N PHE A 486 5.01 7.55 -13.22
CA PHE A 486 3.87 8.33 -12.73
C PHE A 486 4.39 9.47 -11.86
N LYS A 487 3.90 10.68 -12.11
CA LYS A 487 4.18 11.86 -11.31
C LYS A 487 2.89 12.58 -10.98
N LEU A 488 2.66 12.81 -9.70
CA LEU A 488 1.57 13.64 -9.19
C LEU A 488 2.19 14.84 -8.48
N ASN A 489 1.88 16.01 -8.94
CA ASN A 489 2.33 17.26 -8.34
C ASN A 489 1.22 18.30 -8.43
N ASP A 490 0.83 18.87 -7.32
CA ASP A 490 -0.22 19.89 -7.21
C ASP A 490 -1.52 19.48 -7.94
N ALA A 491 -2.02 18.27 -7.64
CA ALA A 491 -3.19 17.66 -8.27
C ALA A 491 -3.10 17.49 -9.80
N VAL A 492 -1.91 17.63 -10.40
CA VAL A 492 -1.66 17.29 -11.80
C VAL A 492 -0.97 15.93 -11.87
N ALA A 493 -1.71 14.92 -12.32
CA ALA A 493 -1.21 13.56 -12.53
C ALA A 493 -0.64 13.44 -13.95
N GLN A 494 0.57 12.91 -14.06
CA GLN A 494 1.26 12.64 -15.32
C GLN A 494 1.73 11.19 -15.32
N LEU A 495 1.41 10.47 -16.38
CA LEU A 495 1.87 9.11 -16.62
C LEU A 495 2.69 9.14 -17.90
N THR A 496 3.98 9.36 -17.80
CA THR A 496 4.88 9.68 -18.91
C THR A 496 6.29 9.12 -18.69
N PRO A 497 6.74 8.14 -19.50
CA PRO A 497 5.95 7.39 -20.46
C PRO A 497 5.11 6.29 -19.78
N LEU A 498 4.02 5.87 -20.45
CA LEU A 498 3.40 4.57 -20.23
C LEU A 498 3.69 3.71 -21.48
N GLU A 499 4.53 2.71 -21.35
CA GLU A 499 4.94 1.86 -22.45
C GLU A 499 4.42 0.44 -22.30
N PHE A 500 3.94 -0.14 -23.39
CA PHE A 500 3.58 -1.55 -23.51
C PHE A 500 4.36 -2.20 -24.64
N GLY A 501 4.89 -3.41 -24.43
CA GLY A 501 5.21 -4.33 -25.50
C GLY A 501 3.90 -4.90 -26.05
N PHE A 502 3.67 -4.79 -27.34
CA PHE A 502 2.41 -5.18 -27.97
C PHE A 502 2.65 -5.70 -29.39
N ALA A 503 2.22 -6.92 -29.66
CA ALA A 503 2.31 -7.56 -30.97
C ALA A 503 3.71 -7.39 -31.62
N GLY A 504 4.78 -7.64 -30.87
CA GLY A 504 6.17 -7.51 -31.30
C GLY A 504 6.63 -6.09 -31.62
N GLY A 505 5.83 -5.08 -31.32
CA GLY A 505 6.13 -3.66 -31.39
C GLY A 505 5.99 -2.98 -30.02
N ARG A 506 5.70 -1.68 -30.02
CA ARG A 506 5.53 -0.89 -28.80
C ARG A 506 4.38 0.10 -28.91
N ILE A 507 3.66 0.25 -27.81
CA ILE A 507 2.72 1.35 -27.56
C ILE A 507 3.38 2.27 -26.55
N VAL A 508 3.53 3.54 -26.87
CA VAL A 508 4.07 4.55 -25.96
C VAL A 508 3.01 5.62 -25.76
N SER A 509 2.64 5.86 -24.51
CA SER A 509 1.57 6.79 -24.17
C SER A 509 2.07 7.86 -23.18
N ASP A 510 1.62 9.09 -23.36
CA ASP A 510 1.75 10.18 -22.43
C ASP A 510 0.35 10.64 -22.03
N ILE A 511 0.02 10.47 -20.75
CA ILE A 511 -1.28 10.82 -20.19
C ILE A 511 -1.07 11.91 -19.15
N ALA A 512 -1.85 12.96 -19.20
CA ALA A 512 -1.87 14.01 -18.19
C ALA A 512 -3.31 14.30 -17.78
N ILE A 513 -3.55 14.40 -16.47
CA ILE A 513 -4.85 14.73 -15.86
C ILE A 513 -4.63 15.88 -14.88
N ASP A 514 -5.28 17.01 -15.15
CA ASP A 514 -5.31 18.18 -14.28
C ASP A 514 -6.60 18.12 -13.42
N ALA A 515 -6.43 17.77 -12.15
CA ALA A 515 -7.51 17.62 -11.17
C ALA A 515 -7.63 18.81 -10.21
N ARG A 516 -7.04 19.97 -10.52
CA ARG A 516 -7.17 21.17 -9.70
C ARG A 516 -8.62 21.67 -9.65
N ASP A 517 -9.38 21.49 -10.73
CA ASP A 517 -10.84 21.59 -10.72
C ASP A 517 -11.45 20.19 -10.53
N GLU A 518 -11.97 19.92 -9.32
CA GLU A 518 -12.51 18.60 -8.94
C GLU A 518 -13.78 18.22 -9.72
N LYS A 519 -14.51 19.19 -10.23
CA LYS A 519 -15.77 18.96 -10.94
C LYS A 519 -15.57 18.69 -12.42
N ASN A 520 -14.46 19.17 -12.99
CA ASN A 520 -14.18 19.09 -14.41
C ASN A 520 -12.69 18.85 -14.67
N LEU A 521 -12.23 17.61 -14.49
CA LEU A 521 -10.86 17.20 -14.72
C LEU A 521 -10.55 17.35 -16.22
N ARG A 522 -9.42 17.98 -16.53
CA ARG A 522 -8.91 18.10 -17.91
C ARG A 522 -7.90 17.01 -18.17
N SER A 523 -8.09 16.25 -19.23
CA SER A 523 -7.21 15.16 -19.62
C SER A 523 -6.58 15.38 -20.99
N ARG A 524 -5.34 14.93 -21.15
CA ARG A 524 -4.63 14.84 -22.42
C ARG A 524 -4.08 13.45 -22.59
N LEU A 525 -4.31 12.88 -23.76
CA LEU A 525 -3.86 11.55 -24.13
C LEU A 525 -3.06 11.64 -25.43
N ASN A 526 -1.80 11.23 -25.41
CA ASN A 526 -0.99 11.00 -26.58
C ASN A 526 -0.58 9.53 -26.61
N VAL A 527 -0.87 8.82 -27.68
CA VAL A 527 -0.46 7.43 -27.87
C VAL A 527 0.23 7.26 -29.20
N ASP A 528 1.41 6.64 -29.20
CA ASP A 528 2.14 6.25 -30.38
C ASP A 528 2.25 4.73 -30.46
N PHE A 529 1.70 4.14 -31.48
CA PHE A 529 1.89 2.75 -31.84
C PHE A 529 3.07 2.64 -32.80
N ARG A 530 4.08 1.86 -32.45
CA ARG A 530 5.32 1.77 -33.22
C ARG A 530 5.63 0.32 -33.56
N ASN A 531 5.81 0.06 -34.86
CA ASN A 531 6.25 -1.24 -35.40
C ASN A 531 5.35 -2.40 -34.95
N ILE A 532 4.02 -2.19 -34.87
CA ILE A 532 3.06 -3.24 -34.51
C ILE A 532 2.96 -4.23 -35.65
N LYS A 533 3.33 -5.47 -35.41
CA LYS A 533 3.34 -6.52 -36.44
C LYS A 533 1.95 -7.07 -36.69
N ILE A 534 1.46 -6.98 -37.95
CA ILE A 534 0.13 -7.47 -38.33
C ILE A 534 -0.04 -8.95 -38.00
N ALA A 535 1.00 -9.74 -38.21
CA ALA A 535 1.00 -11.19 -37.93
C ALA A 535 0.73 -11.55 -36.47
N GLN A 536 1.09 -10.69 -35.55
CA GLN A 536 0.94 -10.92 -34.10
C GLN A 536 -0.33 -10.31 -33.50
N LEU A 537 -1.08 -9.51 -34.28
CA LEU A 537 -2.35 -8.96 -33.83
C LEU A 537 -3.46 -10.03 -33.66
N PHE A 538 -3.35 -11.11 -34.43
CA PHE A 538 -4.38 -12.16 -34.50
C PHE A 538 -3.75 -13.54 -34.31
N PRO A 539 -3.19 -13.87 -33.13
CA PRO A 539 -2.46 -15.12 -32.90
C PRO A 539 -3.33 -16.38 -33.11
N ASP A 540 -4.63 -16.27 -32.86
CA ASP A 540 -5.58 -17.37 -33.00
C ASP A 540 -6.11 -17.55 -34.43
N LYS A 541 -5.64 -16.75 -35.39
CA LYS A 541 -6.06 -16.76 -36.79
C LYS A 541 -4.86 -17.03 -37.68
N PRO A 542 -4.46 -18.29 -37.91
CA PRO A 542 -3.24 -18.64 -38.63
C PRO A 542 -3.17 -18.11 -40.07
N ASP A 543 -4.31 -17.91 -40.73
CA ASP A 543 -4.38 -17.34 -42.07
C ASP A 543 -4.07 -15.85 -42.10
N ILE A 544 -4.43 -15.10 -41.04
CA ILE A 544 -4.11 -13.68 -40.88
C ILE A 544 -2.66 -13.55 -40.38
N ALA A 545 -2.20 -14.48 -39.56
CA ALA A 545 -0.86 -14.50 -39.01
C ALA A 545 0.27 -14.64 -40.06
N LYS A 546 -0.06 -15.05 -41.30
CA LYS A 546 0.88 -15.05 -42.43
C LYS A 546 1.15 -13.65 -42.98
N GLY A 547 0.36 -12.64 -42.61
CA GLY A 547 0.56 -11.25 -43.02
C GLY A 547 1.89 -10.71 -42.54
N VAL A 548 2.62 -10.07 -43.43
CA VAL A 548 3.88 -9.36 -43.13
C VAL A 548 3.62 -7.88 -43.28
N GLY A 549 3.97 -7.09 -42.28
CA GLY A 549 3.82 -5.62 -42.30
C GLY A 549 3.77 -5.06 -40.90
N GLU A 550 4.09 -3.79 -40.81
CA GLU A 550 4.10 -3.04 -39.56
C GLU A 550 3.10 -1.89 -39.64
N ILE A 551 2.30 -1.74 -38.59
CA ILE A 551 1.37 -0.64 -38.44
C ILE A 551 1.99 0.38 -37.50
N GLY A 552 1.98 1.65 -37.90
CA GLY A 552 2.17 2.80 -37.06
C GLY A 552 0.87 3.54 -36.86
N ALA A 553 0.56 3.97 -35.64
CA ALA A 553 -0.62 4.78 -35.38
C ALA A 553 -0.34 5.85 -34.32
N GLN A 554 -1.11 6.92 -34.35
CA GLN A 554 -1.05 7.99 -33.36
C GLN A 554 -2.45 8.40 -32.93
N VAL A 555 -2.63 8.58 -31.63
CA VAL A 555 -3.82 9.14 -31.04
C VAL A 555 -3.42 10.38 -30.27
N ARG A 556 -4.07 11.51 -30.53
CA ARG A 556 -3.85 12.77 -29.85
C ARG A 556 -5.19 13.35 -29.47
N LEU A 557 -5.57 13.21 -28.21
CA LEU A 557 -6.89 13.60 -27.71
C LEU A 557 -6.72 14.48 -26.46
N GLN A 558 -7.63 15.44 -26.33
CA GLN A 558 -7.81 16.24 -25.13
C GLN A 558 -9.30 16.26 -24.81
N GLY A 559 -9.66 16.02 -23.57
CA GLY A 559 -11.03 15.99 -23.12
C GLY A 559 -11.17 16.46 -21.68
N ALA A 560 -12.40 16.61 -21.23
CA ALA A 560 -12.70 16.99 -19.86
C ALA A 560 -13.86 16.12 -19.34
N GLY A 561 -13.78 15.74 -18.08
CA GLY A 561 -14.79 14.91 -17.45
C GLY A 561 -14.29 14.28 -16.17
N ASN A 562 -15.19 13.66 -15.42
CA ASN A 562 -14.87 13.05 -14.12
C ASN A 562 -14.70 11.52 -14.18
N SER A 563 -14.70 10.96 -15.40
CA SER A 563 -14.40 9.55 -15.67
C SER A 563 -13.66 9.42 -16.99
N ILE A 564 -13.13 8.24 -17.30
CA ILE A 564 -12.53 7.97 -18.61
C ILE A 564 -13.59 8.10 -19.72
N ALA A 565 -14.80 7.58 -19.49
CA ALA A 565 -15.90 7.69 -20.43
C ALA A 565 -16.31 9.15 -20.68
N ASP A 566 -16.44 9.98 -19.63
CA ASP A 566 -16.75 11.41 -19.77
C ASP A 566 -15.66 12.17 -20.54
N ALA A 567 -14.38 11.91 -20.19
CA ALA A 567 -13.26 12.53 -20.86
C ALA A 567 -13.15 12.14 -22.35
N ALA A 568 -13.44 10.89 -22.68
CA ALA A 568 -13.51 10.41 -24.06
C ALA A 568 -14.71 10.99 -24.80
N GLY A 569 -15.89 11.06 -24.16
CA GLY A 569 -17.12 11.62 -24.74
C GLY A 569 -17.04 13.11 -25.05
N SER A 570 -16.11 13.84 -24.43
CA SER A 570 -15.83 15.27 -24.69
C SER A 570 -14.53 15.48 -25.49
N ALA A 571 -13.88 14.39 -25.92
CA ALA A 571 -12.55 14.46 -26.49
C ALA A 571 -12.52 15.16 -27.85
N SER A 572 -11.49 15.97 -28.09
CA SER A 572 -11.19 16.58 -29.37
C SER A 572 -9.72 16.35 -29.73
N GLY A 573 -9.44 16.19 -31.03
CA GLY A 573 -8.10 15.92 -31.51
C GLY A 573 -8.06 15.07 -32.77
N SER A 574 -7.13 14.12 -32.88
CA SER A 574 -6.96 13.31 -34.07
C SER A 574 -6.54 11.86 -33.77
N VAL A 575 -6.95 10.97 -34.67
CA VAL A 575 -6.52 9.58 -34.73
C VAL A 575 -5.95 9.31 -36.12
N THR A 576 -4.70 8.87 -36.20
CA THR A 576 -4.05 8.54 -37.46
C THR A 576 -3.46 7.14 -37.41
N ALA A 577 -3.54 6.41 -38.51
CA ALA A 577 -2.81 5.15 -38.68
C ALA A 577 -2.27 5.03 -40.09
N ALA A 578 -1.14 4.36 -40.24
CA ALA A 578 -0.55 4.06 -41.52
C ALA A 578 0.11 2.69 -41.51
N VAL A 579 0.06 2.04 -42.67
CA VAL A 579 0.79 0.83 -42.97
C VAL A 579 1.40 0.93 -44.37
N ALA A 580 2.62 0.48 -44.54
CA ALA A 580 3.32 0.49 -45.82
C ALA A 580 4.14 -0.78 -45.99
N ASN A 581 4.33 -1.22 -47.26
CA ASN A 581 5.23 -2.29 -47.64
C ASN A 581 4.97 -3.62 -46.89
N GLY A 582 3.71 -3.98 -46.78
CA GLY A 582 3.28 -5.22 -46.13
C GLY A 582 2.94 -6.33 -47.15
N ARG A 583 2.59 -7.49 -46.61
CA ARG A 583 1.94 -8.60 -47.33
C ARG A 583 0.70 -9.03 -46.55
N ILE A 584 -0.35 -9.34 -47.24
CA ILE A 584 -1.57 -9.90 -46.65
C ILE A 584 -1.99 -11.15 -47.39
N SER A 585 -2.73 -12.02 -46.75
CA SER A 585 -3.37 -13.18 -47.34
C SER A 585 -4.26 -12.77 -48.53
N ASN A 586 -4.14 -13.46 -49.62
CA ASN A 586 -4.98 -13.24 -50.80
C ASN A 586 -6.46 -13.61 -50.52
N ILE A 587 -6.70 -14.51 -49.59
CA ILE A 587 -8.06 -14.84 -49.11
C ILE A 587 -8.67 -13.60 -48.43
N ILE A 588 -7.92 -12.88 -47.60
CA ILE A 588 -8.38 -11.65 -46.95
C ILE A 588 -8.68 -10.55 -47.95
N ASP A 589 -7.80 -10.35 -48.95
CA ASP A 589 -8.04 -9.39 -50.01
C ASP A 589 -9.28 -9.76 -50.86
N ALA A 590 -9.42 -11.04 -51.24
CA ALA A 590 -10.56 -11.52 -51.96
C ALA A 590 -11.88 -11.41 -51.17
N ALA A 591 -11.81 -11.64 -49.85
CA ALA A 591 -12.94 -11.43 -48.96
C ALA A 591 -13.29 -9.93 -48.83
N ALA A 592 -12.26 -9.07 -48.64
CA ALA A 592 -12.44 -7.62 -48.60
C ALA A 592 -12.97 -7.07 -49.93
N GLY A 593 -12.49 -7.65 -51.06
CA GLY A 593 -13.00 -7.33 -52.41
C GLY A 593 -14.32 -7.98 -52.78
N LEU A 594 -14.93 -8.76 -51.89
CA LEU A 594 -16.16 -9.55 -52.18
C LEU A 594 -16.10 -10.37 -53.47
N ASN A 595 -14.93 -10.91 -53.79
CA ASN A 595 -14.70 -11.68 -55.01
C ASN A 595 -14.93 -13.18 -54.79
N GLY A 596 -16.18 -13.61 -54.88
CA GLY A 596 -16.61 -14.99 -54.59
C GLY A 596 -15.95 -16.04 -55.55
N GLY A 597 -15.74 -15.68 -56.81
CA GLY A 597 -15.08 -16.58 -57.77
C GLY A 597 -13.61 -16.82 -57.42
N LYS A 598 -12.90 -15.77 -56.96
CA LYS A 598 -11.53 -15.83 -56.48
C LYS A 598 -11.39 -16.60 -55.16
N LEU A 599 -12.34 -16.38 -54.23
CA LEU A 599 -12.38 -17.14 -52.97
C LEU A 599 -12.50 -18.64 -53.25
N LEU A 600 -13.37 -19.07 -54.16
CA LEU A 600 -13.48 -20.47 -54.55
C LEU A 600 -12.19 -21.03 -55.14
N THR A 601 -11.50 -20.30 -56.03
CA THR A 601 -10.24 -20.72 -56.59
C THR A 601 -9.09 -20.79 -55.56
N LEU A 602 -9.10 -19.91 -54.55
CA LEU A 602 -8.11 -19.93 -53.48
C LEU A 602 -8.34 -21.07 -52.49
N PHE A 603 -9.58 -21.45 -52.23
CA PHE A 603 -9.88 -22.63 -51.42
C PHE A 603 -9.38 -23.93 -52.05
N VAL A 604 -9.37 -24.00 -53.38
CA VAL A 604 -8.87 -25.17 -54.12
C VAL A 604 -7.37 -25.10 -54.43
N GLY A 605 -6.86 -23.91 -54.74
CA GLY A 605 -5.47 -23.66 -55.19
C GLY A 605 -4.48 -23.22 -54.14
N GLY A 606 -4.92 -23.03 -52.89
CA GLY A 606 -4.10 -22.55 -51.80
C GLY A 606 -3.98 -21.01 -51.77
N ASP A 607 -3.78 -20.49 -50.56
CA ASP A 607 -3.58 -19.06 -50.31
C ASP A 607 -2.15 -18.63 -50.65
N LYS A 608 -2.01 -17.51 -51.35
CA LYS A 608 -0.75 -16.86 -51.68
C LYS A 608 -0.78 -15.43 -51.11
N ASP A 609 0.32 -15.00 -50.55
CA ASP A 609 0.45 -13.62 -50.07
C ASP A 609 0.46 -12.64 -51.26
N ILE A 610 -0.25 -11.53 -51.12
CA ILE A 610 -0.23 -10.40 -52.03
C ILE A 610 0.40 -9.18 -51.39
N GLN A 611 0.94 -8.29 -52.21
CA GLN A 611 1.56 -7.07 -51.69
C GLN A 611 0.48 -6.07 -51.22
N LEU A 612 0.66 -5.58 -50.00
CA LEU A 612 -0.01 -4.41 -49.49
C LEU A 612 0.84 -3.18 -49.81
N ASN A 613 0.34 -2.35 -50.72
CA ASN A 613 1.09 -1.16 -51.18
C ASN A 613 1.11 -0.10 -50.08
N CYS A 614 -0.06 0.32 -49.58
CA CYS A 614 -0.19 1.19 -48.44
C CYS A 614 -1.61 1.17 -47.84
N GLY A 615 -1.73 1.60 -46.60
CA GLY A 615 -2.98 1.95 -45.98
C GLY A 615 -2.82 3.19 -45.15
N ALA A 616 -3.84 4.03 -45.13
CA ALA A 616 -3.86 5.22 -44.28
C ALA A 616 -5.25 5.51 -43.76
N LEU A 617 -5.29 5.96 -42.53
CA LEU A 617 -6.50 6.31 -41.78
C LEU A 617 -6.24 7.64 -41.06
N TYR A 618 -7.18 8.58 -41.22
CA TYR A 618 -7.17 9.84 -40.51
C TYR A 618 -8.58 10.20 -40.07
N PHE A 619 -8.79 10.37 -38.76
CA PHE A 619 -10.00 10.88 -38.15
C PHE A 619 -9.73 12.22 -37.47
N ASP A 620 -10.57 13.20 -37.74
CA ASP A 620 -10.73 14.42 -36.94
C ASP A 620 -11.77 14.16 -35.87
N VAL A 621 -11.41 14.39 -34.61
CA VAL A 621 -12.27 14.12 -33.45
C VAL A 621 -12.71 15.44 -32.84
N LYS A 622 -14.02 15.65 -32.70
CA LYS A 622 -14.61 16.83 -32.05
C LYS A 622 -15.73 16.38 -31.11
N ASP A 623 -15.65 16.79 -29.86
CA ASP A 623 -16.66 16.49 -28.83
C ASP A 623 -17.04 14.98 -28.79
N GLY A 624 -16.02 14.14 -28.81
CA GLY A 624 -16.15 12.68 -28.79
C GLY A 624 -16.55 12.03 -30.10
N ILE A 625 -16.82 12.80 -31.15
CA ILE A 625 -17.21 12.28 -32.47
C ILE A 625 -16.02 12.34 -33.41
N GLY A 626 -15.53 11.18 -33.85
CA GLY A 626 -14.47 11.08 -34.86
C GLY A 626 -15.06 10.89 -36.24
N GLN A 627 -14.70 11.79 -37.18
CA GLN A 627 -15.11 11.75 -38.58
C GLN A 627 -13.92 11.36 -39.46
N SER A 628 -14.10 10.39 -40.36
CA SER A 628 -13.04 10.00 -41.30
C SER A 628 -12.79 11.11 -42.31
N GLN A 629 -11.53 11.57 -42.34
CA GLN A 629 -11.03 12.46 -43.38
C GLN A 629 -10.27 11.69 -44.47
N LEU A 630 -9.74 10.55 -44.08
CA LEU A 630 -9.04 9.63 -44.97
C LEU A 630 -9.22 8.22 -44.42
N PHE A 631 -9.60 7.30 -45.32
CA PHE A 631 -9.65 5.86 -45.03
C PHE A 631 -9.39 5.12 -46.32
N VAL A 632 -8.17 4.69 -46.57
CA VAL A 632 -7.76 3.97 -47.78
C VAL A 632 -6.89 2.79 -47.41
N LEU A 633 -7.13 1.65 -48.01
CA LEU A 633 -6.25 0.48 -48.03
C LEU A 633 -6.01 0.07 -49.49
N ASP A 634 -4.77 -0.01 -49.90
CA ASP A 634 -4.38 -0.32 -51.28
C ASP A 634 -3.51 -1.56 -51.30
N THR A 635 -3.98 -2.60 -51.99
CA THR A 635 -3.23 -3.83 -52.26
C THR A 635 -2.88 -3.94 -53.74
N GLU A 636 -2.11 -4.92 -54.13
CA GLU A 636 -1.84 -5.23 -55.53
C GLU A 636 -3.12 -5.50 -56.34
N GLN A 637 -4.18 -5.98 -55.71
CA GLN A 637 -5.39 -6.47 -56.38
C GLN A 637 -6.65 -5.63 -56.09
N THR A 638 -6.72 -5.02 -54.93
CA THR A 638 -7.93 -4.27 -54.51
C THR A 638 -7.51 -2.93 -53.86
N ARG A 639 -8.26 -1.89 -54.18
CA ARG A 639 -8.29 -0.66 -53.39
C ARG A 639 -9.56 -0.64 -52.59
N VAL A 640 -9.45 -0.34 -51.31
CA VAL A 640 -10.59 -0.19 -50.39
C VAL A 640 -10.63 1.25 -49.92
N ASP A 641 -11.74 1.93 -50.23
CA ASP A 641 -12.04 3.28 -49.73
C ASP A 641 -13.08 3.14 -48.61
N GLY A 642 -12.88 3.86 -47.53
CA GLY A 642 -13.82 3.88 -46.41
C GLY A 642 -14.23 5.29 -46.04
N ALA A 643 -15.43 5.42 -45.49
CA ALA A 643 -15.93 6.65 -44.90
C ALA A 643 -16.84 6.32 -43.72
N GLY A 644 -16.90 7.19 -42.73
CA GLY A 644 -17.77 7.00 -41.59
C GLY A 644 -17.34 7.78 -40.35
N SER A 645 -17.96 7.44 -39.24
CA SER A 645 -17.70 8.10 -37.97
C SER A 645 -17.79 7.11 -36.81
N PHE A 646 -17.20 7.52 -35.70
CA PHE A 646 -17.38 6.89 -34.40
C PHE A 646 -17.76 7.92 -33.35
N ASN A 647 -18.49 7.50 -32.33
CA ASN A 647 -18.88 8.31 -31.18
C ASN A 647 -18.37 7.65 -29.90
N LEU A 648 -17.42 8.31 -29.22
CA LEU A 648 -16.81 7.83 -27.97
C LEU A 648 -17.74 7.97 -26.76
N LYS A 649 -18.74 8.85 -26.85
CA LYS A 649 -19.73 9.06 -25.79
C LYS A 649 -20.74 7.91 -25.70
N ASP A 650 -21.22 7.49 -26.88
CA ASP A 650 -22.21 6.42 -26.99
C ASP A 650 -21.57 5.07 -27.34
N GLU A 651 -20.24 5.06 -27.54
CA GLU A 651 -19.41 3.89 -27.89
C GLU A 651 -19.93 3.17 -29.14
N GLN A 652 -20.30 3.95 -30.16
CA GLN A 652 -20.89 3.45 -31.41
C GLN A 652 -20.03 3.88 -32.60
N PHE A 653 -20.15 3.14 -33.69
CA PHE A 653 -19.54 3.49 -34.95
C PHE A 653 -20.43 3.11 -36.12
N ALA A 654 -20.24 3.83 -37.24
CA ALA A 654 -20.87 3.56 -38.53
C ALA A 654 -19.86 3.88 -39.64
N PHE A 655 -19.47 2.84 -40.38
CA PHE A 655 -18.55 2.93 -41.51
C PHE A 655 -19.16 2.31 -42.75
N THR A 656 -18.90 2.93 -43.87
CA THR A 656 -19.11 2.36 -45.20
C THR A 656 -17.78 2.08 -45.82
N VAL A 657 -17.55 0.85 -46.23
CA VAL A 657 -16.32 0.37 -46.85
C VAL A 657 -16.62 -0.08 -48.26
N GLU A 658 -15.98 0.55 -49.24
CA GLU A 658 -16.16 0.26 -50.67
C GLU A 658 -14.94 -0.42 -51.28
N PRO A 659 -14.94 -1.72 -51.48
CA PRO A 659 -13.91 -2.39 -52.21
C PRO A 659 -13.97 -2.10 -53.72
N LYS A 660 -12.81 -1.75 -54.31
CA LYS A 660 -12.63 -1.47 -55.74
C LYS A 660 -11.54 -2.41 -56.33
N PRO A 661 -11.91 -3.59 -56.83
CA PRO A 661 -10.98 -4.50 -57.49
C PRO A 661 -10.24 -3.85 -58.67
N LYS A 662 -8.95 -4.05 -58.77
CA LYS A 662 -8.09 -3.51 -59.85
C LYS A 662 -8.05 -4.42 -61.06
N LYS A 663 -8.27 -5.74 -60.86
CA LYS A 663 -8.28 -6.76 -61.92
C LYS A 663 -9.73 -7.22 -62.19
N PRO A 664 -10.06 -7.52 -63.45
CA PRO A 664 -11.34 -8.12 -63.79
C PRO A 664 -11.55 -9.43 -63.05
N GLY A 665 -12.73 -9.67 -62.54
CA GLY A 665 -13.10 -10.89 -61.80
C GLY A 665 -14.53 -11.34 -62.11
N ILE A 666 -14.75 -12.66 -62.11
CA ILE A 666 -16.07 -13.27 -62.22
C ILE A 666 -16.63 -13.42 -60.81
N LEU A 667 -17.95 -13.15 -60.63
CA LEU A 667 -18.62 -13.16 -59.32
C LEU A 667 -18.08 -12.12 -58.31
N SER A 668 -17.56 -11.00 -58.78
CA SER A 668 -17.19 -9.88 -57.94
C SER A 668 -18.42 -9.06 -57.57
N LEU A 669 -18.73 -9.02 -56.31
CA LEU A 669 -19.87 -8.27 -55.76
C LEU A 669 -19.39 -6.91 -55.30
N ARG A 670 -19.19 -5.95 -56.17
CA ARG A 670 -18.82 -4.57 -55.86
C ARG A 670 -19.93 -3.86 -55.07
N THR A 671 -20.09 -4.30 -53.83
CA THR A 671 -21.17 -3.85 -52.93
C THR A 671 -20.53 -3.20 -51.71
N PRO A 672 -20.96 -2.02 -51.30
CA PRO A 672 -20.55 -1.46 -50.03
C PRO A 672 -20.84 -2.40 -48.85
N VAL A 673 -19.88 -2.50 -47.98
CA VAL A 673 -20.02 -3.17 -46.69
C VAL A 673 -20.27 -2.10 -45.64
N TYR A 674 -21.35 -2.25 -44.92
CA TYR A 674 -21.67 -1.38 -43.80
C TYR A 674 -21.21 -2.04 -42.50
N LEU A 675 -20.34 -1.36 -41.73
CA LEU A 675 -19.92 -1.75 -40.40
C LEU A 675 -20.60 -0.79 -39.45
N HIS A 676 -21.38 -1.27 -38.51
CA HIS A 676 -22.06 -0.43 -37.55
C HIS A 676 -22.28 -1.17 -36.23
N GLY A 677 -22.73 -0.46 -35.20
CA GLY A 677 -23.00 -1.04 -33.90
C GLY A 677 -22.16 -0.43 -32.79
N SER A 678 -22.17 -1.08 -31.62
CA SER A 678 -21.37 -0.68 -30.50
C SER A 678 -19.93 -1.23 -30.62
N PHE A 679 -18.98 -0.61 -29.92
CA PHE A 679 -17.59 -1.10 -29.87
C PHE A 679 -17.48 -2.53 -29.32
N ARG A 680 -18.44 -2.93 -28.48
CA ARG A 680 -18.51 -4.30 -27.93
C ARG A 680 -19.14 -5.30 -28.87
N HIS A 681 -20.13 -4.86 -29.67
CA HIS A 681 -20.94 -5.70 -30.57
C HIS A 681 -20.93 -5.09 -31.96
N PRO A 682 -19.85 -5.28 -32.76
CA PRO A 682 -19.78 -4.87 -34.15
C PRO A 682 -20.75 -5.73 -35.01
N ASP A 683 -21.44 -5.09 -35.91
CA ASP A 683 -22.31 -5.75 -36.88
C ASP A 683 -21.91 -5.41 -38.32
N PHE A 684 -22.09 -6.35 -39.23
CA PHE A 684 -21.71 -6.26 -40.63
C PHE A 684 -22.92 -6.50 -41.51
N SER A 685 -23.20 -5.58 -42.41
CA SER A 685 -24.26 -5.76 -43.40
C SER A 685 -23.82 -5.41 -44.81
N LEU A 686 -24.41 -6.06 -45.78
CA LEU A 686 -24.19 -5.81 -47.21
C LEU A 686 -25.34 -5.02 -47.80
N ASP A 687 -25.10 -4.21 -48.84
CA ASP A 687 -26.15 -3.54 -49.59
C ASP A 687 -26.99 -4.56 -50.37
N LYS A 688 -28.08 -5.00 -49.75
CA LYS A 688 -29.00 -5.99 -50.31
C LYS A 688 -29.63 -5.51 -51.61
N GLY A 689 -29.87 -4.20 -51.76
CA GLY A 689 -30.50 -3.64 -52.96
C GLY A 689 -29.60 -3.78 -54.18
N ARG A 690 -28.32 -3.40 -54.08
CA ARG A 690 -27.34 -3.57 -55.18
C ARG A 690 -27.08 -5.06 -55.48
N LEU A 691 -27.08 -5.89 -54.44
CA LEU A 691 -26.88 -7.33 -54.57
C LEU A 691 -28.04 -7.96 -55.34
N LEU A 692 -29.28 -7.64 -54.98
CA LEU A 692 -30.48 -8.13 -55.64
C LEU A 692 -30.61 -7.66 -57.10
N LEU A 693 -30.24 -6.40 -57.38
CA LEU A 693 -30.20 -5.88 -58.75
C LEU A 693 -29.25 -6.65 -59.63
N ARG A 694 -28.07 -6.97 -59.18
CA ARG A 694 -27.06 -7.76 -59.89
C ARG A 694 -27.50 -9.22 -60.03
N ALA A 695 -27.97 -9.81 -58.97
CA ALA A 695 -28.48 -11.19 -59.01
C ALA A 695 -29.73 -11.30 -59.87
N GLY A 696 -30.66 -10.37 -59.76
CA GLY A 696 -31.86 -10.29 -60.59
C GLY A 696 -31.56 -10.06 -62.07
N GLY A 697 -30.58 -9.19 -62.37
CA GLY A 697 -30.06 -8.99 -63.71
C GLY A 697 -29.43 -10.24 -64.29
N ALA A 698 -28.63 -10.96 -63.51
CA ALA A 698 -28.05 -12.22 -63.90
C ALA A 698 -29.11 -13.30 -64.20
N VAL A 699 -30.14 -13.40 -63.35
CA VAL A 699 -31.30 -14.31 -63.55
C VAL A 699 -32.08 -13.92 -64.78
N ALA A 700 -32.38 -12.61 -64.97
CA ALA A 700 -33.10 -12.14 -66.15
C ALA A 700 -32.34 -12.43 -67.46
N LEU A 701 -31.03 -12.24 -67.50
CA LEU A 701 -30.22 -12.55 -68.64
C LEU A 701 -30.04 -14.05 -68.87
N ALA A 702 -30.10 -14.88 -67.83
CA ALA A 702 -30.06 -16.32 -67.93
C ALA A 702 -31.24 -16.90 -68.73
N PHE A 703 -32.41 -16.26 -68.65
CA PHE A 703 -33.56 -16.63 -69.47
C PHE A 703 -33.42 -16.29 -70.97
N VAL A 704 -32.58 -15.29 -71.29
CA VAL A 704 -32.29 -14.90 -72.68
C VAL A 704 -31.14 -15.70 -73.26
N ASN A 705 -30.01 -15.81 -72.50
CA ASN A 705 -28.83 -16.58 -72.85
C ASN A 705 -28.10 -16.96 -71.58
N PRO A 706 -27.88 -18.25 -71.32
CA PRO A 706 -27.18 -18.70 -70.10
C PRO A 706 -25.76 -18.13 -69.95
N LEU A 707 -25.08 -17.86 -71.04
CA LEU A 707 -23.74 -17.21 -71.02
C LEU A 707 -23.83 -15.71 -70.69
N ALA A 708 -24.96 -15.04 -71.03
CA ALA A 708 -25.17 -13.65 -70.73
C ALA A 708 -25.48 -13.42 -69.23
N ALA A 709 -25.92 -14.44 -68.50
CA ALA A 709 -26.12 -14.39 -67.08
C ALA A 709 -24.89 -14.02 -66.28
N ILE A 710 -23.71 -14.29 -66.81
CA ILE A 710 -22.43 -13.96 -66.16
C ILE A 710 -22.09 -12.47 -66.32
N LEU A 711 -22.60 -11.75 -67.32
CA LEU A 711 -22.25 -10.36 -67.61
C LEU A 711 -22.48 -9.38 -66.42
N PRO A 712 -23.60 -9.39 -65.68
CA PRO A 712 -23.75 -8.52 -64.52
C PRO A 712 -22.85 -8.85 -63.32
N LEU A 713 -22.25 -10.07 -63.36
CA LEU A 713 -21.37 -10.58 -62.31
C LEU A 713 -19.86 -10.39 -62.68
N ILE A 714 -19.58 -9.96 -63.93
CA ILE A 714 -18.21 -9.64 -64.36
C ILE A 714 -17.88 -8.20 -63.92
N GLU A 715 -16.83 -8.09 -63.16
CA GLU A 715 -16.22 -6.80 -62.82
C GLU A 715 -15.17 -6.46 -63.87
N THR A 716 -15.34 -5.34 -64.58
CA THR A 716 -14.43 -4.91 -65.67
C THR A 716 -13.19 -4.17 -65.15
N GLY A 717 -13.04 -3.93 -63.86
CA GLY A 717 -11.96 -3.08 -63.30
C GLY A 717 -12.08 -1.65 -63.86
N PRO A 718 -11.12 -0.74 -63.70
CA PRO A 718 -9.96 -0.78 -62.84
C PRO A 718 -10.16 0.07 -61.56
N GLY A 719 -9.90 -0.50 -60.43
CA GLY A 719 -9.52 0.33 -59.32
C GLY A 719 -8.18 0.99 -59.67
N ALA A 720 -8.08 2.33 -59.64
CA ALA A 720 -6.83 3.01 -59.90
C ALA A 720 -5.80 2.70 -58.80
N ASN A 721 -4.53 2.60 -59.18
CA ASN A 721 -3.44 2.53 -58.18
C ASN A 721 -3.44 3.80 -57.31
N THR A 722 -3.24 3.63 -56.03
CA THR A 722 -3.14 4.74 -55.08
C THR A 722 -1.72 5.30 -55.10
N ASP A 723 -1.60 6.62 -55.23
CA ASP A 723 -0.34 7.29 -54.92
C ASP A 723 -0.10 7.28 -53.42
N CYS A 724 0.61 6.26 -52.96
CA CYS A 724 0.88 6.03 -51.54
C CYS A 724 1.62 7.21 -50.88
N ALA A 725 2.50 7.88 -51.61
CA ALA A 725 3.20 9.05 -51.07
C ALA A 725 2.20 10.18 -50.74
N ARG A 726 1.26 10.45 -51.67
CA ARG A 726 0.23 11.47 -51.50
C ARG A 726 -0.78 11.09 -50.40
N VAL A 727 -1.13 9.83 -50.28
CA VAL A 727 -2.07 9.35 -49.23
C VAL A 727 -1.44 9.36 -47.85
N LEU A 728 -0.16 9.07 -47.73
CA LEU A 728 0.58 9.08 -46.46
C LEU A 728 0.98 10.49 -46.03
N ALA A 729 1.08 11.48 -46.95
CA ALA A 729 1.48 12.83 -46.62
C ALA A 729 0.64 13.53 -45.53
N PRO A 730 -0.71 13.44 -45.48
CA PRO A 730 -1.51 14.02 -44.42
C PRO A 730 -1.19 13.38 -43.05
N VAL A 731 -0.97 12.07 -43.01
CA VAL A 731 -0.62 11.34 -41.80
C VAL A 731 0.75 11.75 -41.30
N GLN A 732 1.72 11.92 -42.18
CA GLN A 732 3.07 12.42 -41.88
C GLN A 732 3.06 13.88 -41.43
N GLY A 733 2.24 14.73 -42.06
CA GLY A 733 2.06 16.14 -41.69
C GLY A 733 1.45 16.29 -40.30
N ALA A 734 0.41 15.53 -39.98
CA ALA A 734 -0.20 15.45 -38.64
C ALA A 734 0.82 14.99 -37.58
N GLN A 735 1.70 14.06 -37.95
CA GLN A 735 2.78 13.58 -37.09
C GLN A 735 3.84 14.69 -36.81
N GLN A 736 4.17 15.50 -37.80
CA GLN A 736 5.12 16.61 -37.63
C GLN A 736 4.54 17.78 -36.81
N GLN A 737 3.29 18.16 -37.04
CA GLN A 737 2.60 19.19 -36.24
C GLN A 737 2.48 18.75 -34.76
N ALA A 738 2.18 17.50 -34.48
CA ALA A 738 2.15 16.99 -33.12
C ALA A 738 3.50 17.04 -32.40
N ARG A 739 4.61 16.88 -33.13
CA ARG A 739 5.97 17.03 -32.57
C ARG A 739 6.32 18.47 -32.21
N THR A 740 5.85 19.45 -32.99
CA THR A 740 6.08 20.87 -32.71
C THR A 740 5.25 21.39 -31.56
N THR A 741 4.00 20.92 -31.42
CA THR A 741 3.12 21.32 -30.31
C THR A 741 3.58 20.75 -28.96
N ASN A 742 4.16 19.57 -28.94
CA ASN A 742 4.76 18.98 -27.72
C ASN A 742 6.05 19.70 -27.26
N LYS A 743 6.73 20.44 -28.14
CA LYS A 743 7.93 21.21 -27.80
C LYS A 743 7.61 22.54 -27.11
N ALA A 744 6.35 23.00 -27.17
CA ALA A 744 5.84 24.27 -26.64
C ALA A 744 5.18 24.13 -25.24
N LEU A 745 5.41 23.04 -24.51
CA LEU A 745 5.03 22.99 -23.09
C LEU A 745 5.98 23.90 -22.30
N PRO A 746 5.48 24.87 -21.50
CA PRO A 746 6.34 25.62 -20.60
C PRO A 746 7.02 24.62 -19.65
N LYS A 747 8.34 24.57 -19.72
CA LYS A 747 9.15 23.95 -18.66
C LYS A 747 8.68 24.57 -17.35
N ALA A 748 8.16 23.76 -16.43
CA ALA A 748 7.91 24.20 -15.08
C ALA A 748 9.18 24.91 -14.60
N ALA A 749 9.04 26.17 -14.22
CA ALA A 749 10.13 26.99 -13.73
C ALA A 749 10.73 26.25 -12.52
N THR A 750 11.92 25.74 -12.71
CA THR A 750 12.76 25.23 -11.63
C THR A 750 13.14 26.47 -10.81
N ALA A 751 12.36 26.77 -9.75
CA ALA A 751 12.75 27.76 -8.77
C ALA A 751 14.00 27.21 -8.07
N SER A 752 15.15 27.66 -8.51
CA SER A 752 16.42 27.49 -7.82
C SER A 752 16.32 28.24 -6.49
N VAL A 753 16.16 27.49 -5.39
CA VAL A 753 16.39 28.01 -4.05
C VAL A 753 17.87 28.32 -3.93
N GLN A 754 18.23 29.56 -4.22
CA GLN A 754 19.55 30.11 -3.85
C GLN A 754 19.59 30.23 -2.33
N ASN A 755 20.36 29.35 -1.74
CA ASN A 755 20.76 29.37 -0.34
C ASN A 755 21.65 30.62 -0.11
N LYS A 756 21.07 31.70 0.39
CA LYS A 756 21.83 32.84 0.91
C LYS A 756 22.43 32.44 2.27
N GLN A 757 23.62 31.93 2.25
CA GLN A 757 24.50 31.93 3.42
C GLN A 757 24.95 33.38 3.68
N GLY A 758 24.32 34.01 4.64
CA GLY A 758 24.77 35.27 5.21
C GLY A 758 25.85 34.96 6.28
N GLY A 759 27.08 35.21 5.92
CA GLY A 759 28.17 35.20 6.88
C GLY A 759 28.07 36.35 7.87
N ALA A 760 28.18 36.03 9.14
CA ALA A 760 28.58 36.99 10.16
C ALA A 760 29.91 36.51 10.78
N LYS A 761 30.90 37.34 10.71
CA LYS A 761 32.16 37.37 11.45
C LYS A 761 32.16 38.63 12.30
N PRO A 762 33.02 38.68 13.31
CA PRO A 762 33.38 37.76 14.41
C PRO A 762 32.67 38.07 15.73
#